data_1635d2ba0fe31974cc98ef6296e6def7
#
_entry.id   1635d2ba0fe31974cc98ef6296e6def7
#
_cell.length_a   1.000
_cell.length_b   1.000
_cell.length_c   1.000
_cell.angle_alpha   90.00
_cell.angle_beta   90.00
_cell.angle_gamma   90.00
#
_symmetry.space_group_name_H-M   'P 1'
#
loop_
_entity.id
_entity.type
_entity.pdbx_description
1 polymer ?
#
loop_
_entity_poly.entity_id
_entity_poly.type
_entity_poly.pdbx_seq_one_letter_code
_entity_poly.pdbx_strand_id
1 'polypeptide(L)'
;MMKKLTLLVSLTLACLSGLAQISISFPVERQIFQRNNSNQGYIHISGNFTADYDSITAKVFPRVVGQGTASNWQTVDYRDGKPYFSGKILVQGGWYKLGVKAYKNGVQIDSVGRERVGMGEVFVIAGQSNATGITERVEGGVPTGLGYDSNDDRSNVMHYSNGYNTYNPLPFGFSQMSAANVPNDTLFIGPFHSAPWCWGKVSENLVSMLNVPVLFYGAGFGGTKVQWWKESANGEPLTSPSFFIYEEYDHPYGALGIVMRQYAGLTGLRSVLWHQGESDHGTSSGDYQSYLTQVIAKSREHSEIANLTWMVARASRSVNTASNVILGQQNTINNDANVFNGPETDNILTSDGGTTYRSDGTHMDTDAGIIEHANYWVNYITNGFLSSSTPVLANDLLELNFACNPANASTPITLSVSGTYDDYAWSNRDNTDSEARGQFNNCCKTHTVLPGATYHRLNWQYDSTSSITVGPGRYALNVRKPSSGKILFSPIVDLNSFTLPTSPSFTTSAAQIRPGDSVTLTGANCNGSYLWSTSATANPLVISPASTASYSVQCKTLHCLSAATAAQQVVVSSCFGSPLTLSGTVSTAQSYYGSLQNIGSTQQITSPNGKIDYKASDHITLSPGFKAESGTVFKATIEDCN
;
A
#
# COMPACT_ATOMS: atom_id res chain seq x y z
N MET A 1 38.70 -56.83 25.48
CA MET A 1 37.33 -56.30 25.50
C MET A 1 37.40 -54.78 25.61
N MET A 2 37.44 -54.10 24.45
CA MET A 2 37.48 -52.61 24.40
C MET A 2 36.05 -52.11 24.16
N LYS A 3 35.48 -51.37 25.12
CA LYS A 3 34.20 -50.69 24.97
C LYS A 3 34.43 -49.37 24.18
N LYS A 4 33.86 -49.29 22.99
CA LYS A 4 33.78 -48.05 22.23
C LYS A 4 32.72 -47.15 22.86
N LEU A 5 33.13 -45.98 23.31
CA LEU A 5 32.28 -44.91 23.78
C LEU A 5 31.88 -44.04 22.58
N THR A 6 30.64 -44.12 22.14
CA THR A 6 30.09 -43.30 21.07
C THR A 6 29.58 -42.01 21.69
N LEU A 7 30.27 -40.91 21.42
CA LEU A 7 29.84 -39.56 21.84
C LEU A 7 28.78 -39.06 20.86
N LEU A 8 27.52 -38.98 21.33
CA LEU A 8 26.40 -38.41 20.62
C LEU A 8 26.44 -36.87 20.83
N VAL A 9 26.93 -36.12 19.85
CA VAL A 9 26.83 -34.67 19.84
C VAL A 9 25.43 -34.31 19.31
N SER A 10 24.51 -34.01 20.21
CA SER A 10 23.22 -33.43 19.86
C SER A 10 23.42 -31.97 19.47
N LEU A 11 23.39 -31.66 18.19
CA LEU A 11 23.33 -30.31 17.65
C LEU A 11 21.90 -29.80 17.86
N THR A 12 21.65 -29.10 18.97
CA THR A 12 20.42 -28.33 19.16
C THR A 12 20.49 -27.12 18.23
N LEU A 13 19.83 -27.25 17.07
CA LEU A 13 19.51 -26.12 16.21
C LEU A 13 18.52 -25.25 16.98
N ALA A 14 18.99 -24.23 17.67
CA ALA A 14 18.14 -23.18 18.18
C ALA A 14 17.57 -22.43 16.96
N CYS A 15 16.33 -22.73 16.59
CA CYS A 15 15.54 -21.84 15.76
C CYS A 15 15.36 -20.54 16.56
N LEU A 16 16.28 -19.61 16.39
CA LEU A 16 15.99 -18.21 16.66
C LEU A 16 14.89 -17.82 15.67
N SER A 17 13.64 -17.80 16.12
CA SER A 17 12.56 -17.10 15.46
C SER A 17 12.93 -15.61 15.47
N GLY A 18 13.74 -15.18 14.50
CA GLY A 18 13.96 -13.77 14.26
C GLY A 18 12.60 -13.13 14.01
N LEU A 19 12.30 -12.05 14.71
CA LEU A 19 11.12 -11.25 14.41
C LEU A 19 11.21 -10.82 12.94
N ALA A 20 10.11 -10.99 12.20
CA ALA A 20 10.04 -10.60 10.80
C ALA A 20 10.45 -9.14 10.65
N GLN A 21 11.42 -8.86 9.77
CA GLN A 21 11.95 -7.51 9.58
C GLN A 21 11.14 -6.72 8.55
N ILE A 22 10.35 -7.42 7.69
CA ILE A 22 9.42 -6.81 6.75
C ILE A 22 8.04 -7.45 6.86
N SER A 23 7.01 -6.67 6.55
CA SER A 23 5.61 -7.12 6.47
C SER A 23 4.92 -6.53 5.25
N ILE A 24 3.97 -7.27 4.66
CA ILE A 24 3.14 -6.78 3.56
C ILE A 24 1.84 -6.22 4.16
N SER A 25 1.50 -4.98 3.88
CA SER A 25 0.22 -4.36 4.22
C SER A 25 -0.75 -4.32 3.03
N PHE A 26 -0.25 -4.44 1.80
CA PHE A 26 -1.00 -4.52 0.56
C PHE A 26 -0.18 -5.29 -0.49
N PRO A 27 -0.78 -6.19 -1.30
CA PRO A 27 -2.20 -6.57 -1.32
C PRO A 27 -2.60 -7.39 -0.09
N VAL A 28 -3.91 -7.42 0.17
CA VAL A 28 -4.47 -8.35 1.17
C VAL A 28 -4.63 -9.75 0.56
N GLU A 29 -4.83 -10.74 1.43
CA GLU A 29 -5.03 -12.12 0.98
C GLU A 29 -6.23 -12.23 0.03
N ARG A 30 -6.12 -12.99 -1.06
CA ARG A 30 -7.11 -13.20 -2.11
C ARG A 30 -7.46 -11.98 -2.97
N GLN A 31 -6.74 -10.88 -2.86
CA GLN A 31 -6.96 -9.72 -3.72
C GLN A 31 -6.62 -10.02 -5.18
N ILE A 32 -7.55 -9.70 -6.09
CA ILE A 32 -7.38 -9.87 -7.52
C ILE A 32 -7.30 -8.48 -8.17
N PHE A 33 -6.32 -8.31 -9.04
CA PHE A 33 -6.15 -7.11 -9.86
C PHE A 33 -6.65 -7.38 -11.27
N GLN A 34 -7.34 -6.40 -11.86
CA GLN A 34 -7.82 -6.49 -13.23
C GLN A 34 -6.65 -6.54 -14.21
N ARG A 35 -6.62 -7.56 -15.06
CA ARG A 35 -5.69 -7.67 -16.19
C ARG A 35 -6.13 -6.83 -17.37
N ASN A 36 -5.18 -6.40 -18.21
CA ASN A 36 -5.44 -5.77 -19.51
C ASN A 36 -5.76 -6.81 -20.59
N ASN A 37 -6.08 -6.33 -21.82
CA ASN A 37 -6.37 -7.20 -22.96
C ASN A 37 -5.16 -7.97 -23.50
N SER A 38 -3.94 -7.65 -23.04
CA SER A 38 -2.71 -8.43 -23.29
C SER A 38 -2.44 -9.47 -22.20
N ASN A 39 -3.42 -9.79 -21.38
CA ASN A 39 -3.34 -10.75 -20.28
C ASN A 39 -2.27 -10.43 -19.26
N GLN A 40 -2.05 -9.16 -18.91
CA GLN A 40 -1.08 -8.74 -17.90
C GLN A 40 -1.54 -7.51 -17.15
N GLY A 41 -0.93 -7.22 -16.01
CA GLY A 41 -1.20 -6.02 -15.22
C GLY A 41 -0.24 -5.90 -14.04
N TYR A 42 -0.44 -4.86 -13.24
CA TYR A 42 0.39 -4.58 -12.09
C TYR A 42 -0.25 -5.11 -10.79
N ILE A 43 0.53 -5.83 -10.00
CA ILE A 43 0.24 -6.08 -8.59
C ILE A 43 0.92 -4.97 -7.80
N HIS A 44 0.13 -4.14 -7.14
CA HIS A 44 0.61 -3.10 -6.25
C HIS A 44 0.98 -3.71 -4.90
N ILE A 45 2.12 -3.28 -4.34
CA ILE A 45 2.69 -3.87 -3.12
C ILE A 45 3.11 -2.73 -2.21
N SER A 46 2.69 -2.80 -0.95
CA SER A 46 3.23 -1.94 0.11
C SER A 46 3.40 -2.72 1.39
N GLY A 47 4.27 -2.22 2.25
CA GLY A 47 4.52 -2.85 3.53
C GLY A 47 5.41 -2.03 4.44
N ASN A 48 5.71 -2.59 5.59
CA ASN A 48 6.46 -1.95 6.65
C ASN A 48 7.73 -2.74 6.97
N PHE A 49 8.67 -2.12 7.66
CA PHE A 49 9.95 -2.72 8.02
C PHE A 49 10.40 -2.25 9.41
N THR A 50 11.13 -3.11 10.09
CA THR A 50 11.73 -2.87 11.41
C THR A 50 13.26 -2.89 11.36
N ALA A 51 13.85 -3.19 10.21
CA ALA A 51 15.28 -3.13 9.94
C ALA A 51 15.56 -2.36 8.65
N ASP A 52 16.70 -1.68 8.59
CA ASP A 52 17.09 -0.89 7.41
C ASP A 52 17.43 -1.80 6.22
N TYR A 53 17.01 -1.37 5.03
CA TYR A 53 17.23 -2.06 3.77
C TYR A 53 17.77 -1.10 2.70
N ASP A 54 18.28 -1.65 1.61
CA ASP A 54 18.67 -0.89 0.41
C ASP A 54 17.65 -1.03 -0.70
N SER A 55 17.07 -2.25 -0.84
CA SER A 55 16.06 -2.53 -1.85
C SER A 55 15.07 -3.60 -1.41
N ILE A 56 13.85 -3.48 -1.91
CA ILE A 56 12.79 -4.48 -1.83
C ILE A 56 12.54 -5.03 -3.22
N THR A 57 12.46 -6.34 -3.34
CA THR A 57 12.08 -7.02 -4.59
C THR A 57 10.87 -7.91 -4.37
N ALA A 58 10.09 -8.14 -5.42
CA ALA A 58 8.97 -9.06 -5.38
C ALA A 58 8.91 -9.96 -6.62
N LYS A 59 8.25 -11.09 -6.46
CA LYS A 59 8.05 -12.11 -7.49
C LYS A 59 6.75 -12.86 -7.20
N VAL A 60 6.06 -13.28 -8.27
CA VAL A 60 4.94 -14.22 -8.15
C VAL A 60 5.34 -15.63 -8.59
N PHE A 61 4.73 -16.60 -7.94
CA PHE A 61 4.83 -18.03 -8.24
C PHE A 61 3.42 -18.58 -8.47
N PRO A 62 3.12 -19.34 -9.53
CA PRO A 62 1.84 -20.00 -9.67
C PRO A 62 1.49 -20.78 -8.40
N ARG A 63 0.28 -20.58 -7.87
CA ARG A 63 -0.16 -21.29 -6.67
C ARG A 63 -0.23 -22.80 -6.90
N VAL A 64 -0.72 -23.18 -8.07
CA VAL A 64 -0.72 -24.54 -8.58
C VAL A 64 -0.14 -24.52 -10.00
N VAL A 65 0.56 -25.56 -10.39
CA VAL A 65 1.10 -25.70 -11.74
C VAL A 65 -0.02 -25.53 -12.78
N GLY A 66 0.19 -24.66 -13.77
CA GLY A 66 -0.78 -24.33 -14.81
C GLY A 66 -1.72 -23.16 -14.48
N GLN A 67 -1.72 -22.61 -13.27
CA GLN A 67 -2.56 -21.47 -12.89
C GLN A 67 -1.88 -20.10 -13.07
N GLY A 68 -0.95 -20.00 -14.01
CA GLY A 68 -0.23 -18.76 -14.32
C GLY A 68 1.25 -19.01 -14.62
N THR A 69 2.00 -17.94 -14.85
CA THR A 69 3.43 -17.96 -15.16
C THR A 69 4.21 -17.21 -14.07
N ALA A 70 5.25 -17.83 -13.53
CA ALA A 70 6.13 -17.18 -12.56
C ALA A 70 6.79 -15.94 -13.19
N SER A 71 6.81 -14.81 -12.47
CA SER A 71 7.58 -13.66 -12.89
C SER A 71 9.07 -13.82 -12.59
N ASN A 72 9.90 -12.90 -13.08
CA ASN A 72 11.22 -12.66 -12.50
C ASN A 72 11.08 -11.85 -11.20
N TRP A 73 12.15 -11.82 -10.37
CA TRP A 73 12.26 -10.85 -9.29
C TRP A 73 12.32 -9.44 -9.89
N GLN A 74 11.45 -8.56 -9.44
CA GLN A 74 11.35 -7.16 -9.88
C GLN A 74 11.54 -6.26 -8.66
N THR A 75 12.23 -5.15 -8.83
CA THR A 75 12.38 -4.16 -7.76
C THR A 75 11.04 -3.47 -7.51
N VAL A 76 10.61 -3.46 -6.27
CA VAL A 76 9.42 -2.77 -5.77
C VAL A 76 9.80 -1.40 -5.24
N ASP A 77 10.89 -1.32 -4.47
CA ASP A 77 11.28 -0.10 -3.80
C ASP A 77 12.79 -0.03 -3.54
N TYR A 78 13.31 1.18 -3.53
CA TYR A 78 14.63 1.52 -2.99
C TYR A 78 14.45 2.41 -1.76
N ARG A 79 15.30 2.21 -0.75
CA ARG A 79 15.23 2.98 0.50
C ARG A 79 15.34 4.49 0.24
N ASP A 80 14.23 5.21 0.43
CA ASP A 80 14.09 6.65 0.16
C ASP A 80 13.85 7.53 1.40
N GLY A 81 13.96 6.93 2.60
CA GLY A 81 13.73 7.62 3.88
C GLY A 81 12.31 7.50 4.43
N LYS A 82 11.33 7.03 3.64
CA LYS A 82 9.97 6.79 4.12
C LYS A 82 9.91 5.63 5.11
N PRO A 83 8.94 5.60 6.04
CA PRO A 83 8.79 4.53 7.02
C PRO A 83 8.05 3.29 6.49
N TYR A 84 7.77 3.24 5.21
CA TYR A 84 7.11 2.13 4.50
C TYR A 84 7.79 1.93 3.15
N PHE A 85 7.59 0.76 2.53
CA PHE A 85 7.93 0.54 1.13
C PHE A 85 6.66 0.46 0.29
N SER A 86 6.72 0.91 -0.96
CA SER A 86 5.59 0.90 -1.89
C SER A 86 6.05 0.86 -3.34
N GLY A 87 5.39 0.04 -4.15
CA GLY A 87 5.64 -0.06 -5.58
C GLY A 87 4.76 -1.10 -6.24
N LYS A 88 5.14 -1.59 -7.41
CA LYS A 88 4.37 -2.56 -8.18
C LYS A 88 5.24 -3.45 -9.05
N ILE A 89 4.73 -4.63 -9.37
CA ILE A 89 5.37 -5.57 -10.31
C ILE A 89 4.42 -5.92 -11.44
N LEU A 90 4.96 -6.05 -12.66
CA LEU A 90 4.21 -6.47 -13.84
C LEU A 90 4.14 -8.00 -13.88
N VAL A 91 2.94 -8.56 -14.01
CA VAL A 91 2.71 -10.02 -14.04
C VAL A 91 1.70 -10.41 -15.12
N GLN A 92 1.74 -11.65 -15.56
CA GLN A 92 0.72 -12.24 -16.45
C GLN A 92 -0.53 -12.62 -15.65
N GLY A 93 -1.65 -12.86 -16.36
CA GLY A 93 -2.86 -13.40 -15.76
C GLY A 93 -2.60 -14.72 -15.07
N GLY A 94 -3.13 -14.91 -13.84
CA GLY A 94 -2.93 -16.12 -13.08
C GLY A 94 -3.25 -15.99 -11.58
N TRP A 95 -3.17 -17.10 -10.88
CA TRP A 95 -3.37 -17.24 -9.44
C TRP A 95 -2.04 -17.59 -8.75
N TYR A 96 -1.62 -16.75 -7.79
CA TYR A 96 -0.24 -16.70 -7.37
C TYR A 96 -0.05 -16.73 -5.86
N LYS A 97 1.11 -17.21 -5.45
CA LYS A 97 1.80 -16.81 -4.23
C LYS A 97 2.69 -15.61 -4.56
N LEU A 98 2.62 -14.58 -3.75
CA LEU A 98 3.51 -13.42 -3.81
C LEU A 98 4.65 -13.61 -2.82
N GLY A 99 5.88 -13.49 -3.27
CA GLY A 99 7.07 -13.41 -2.42
C GLY A 99 7.70 -12.03 -2.49
N VAL A 100 8.07 -11.49 -1.35
CA VAL A 100 8.76 -10.19 -1.20
C VAL A 100 10.05 -10.41 -0.41
N LYS A 101 11.15 -9.81 -0.84
CA LYS A 101 12.47 -9.91 -0.22
C LYS A 101 13.07 -8.55 0.04
N ALA A 102 13.70 -8.39 1.19
CA ALA A 102 14.50 -7.22 1.53
C ALA A 102 15.99 -7.54 1.44
N TYR A 103 16.77 -6.58 0.95
CA TYR A 103 18.22 -6.67 0.80
C TYR A 103 18.93 -5.51 1.48
N LYS A 104 20.07 -5.81 2.10
CA LYS A 104 21.01 -4.84 2.65
C LYS A 104 22.43 -5.22 2.21
N ASN A 105 23.17 -4.29 1.59
CA ASN A 105 24.51 -4.50 1.05
C ASN A 105 24.58 -5.75 0.11
N GLY A 106 23.53 -5.94 -0.71
CA GLY A 106 23.42 -7.08 -1.63
C GLY A 106 23.06 -8.41 -0.97
N VAL A 107 22.92 -8.48 0.35
CA VAL A 107 22.53 -9.69 1.10
C VAL A 107 21.04 -9.65 1.42
N GLN A 108 20.34 -10.76 1.18
CA GLN A 108 18.95 -10.90 1.61
C GLN A 108 18.90 -10.95 3.14
N ILE A 109 18.17 -10.01 3.74
CA ILE A 109 17.99 -9.89 5.19
C ILE A 109 16.69 -10.49 5.68
N ASP A 110 15.62 -10.47 4.85
CA ASP A 110 14.32 -11.04 5.20
C ASP A 110 13.49 -11.38 3.97
N SER A 111 12.41 -12.16 4.18
CA SER A 111 11.40 -12.45 3.16
C SER A 111 10.03 -12.74 3.77
N VAL A 112 8.99 -12.29 3.09
CA VAL A 112 7.58 -12.48 3.48
C VAL A 112 6.75 -12.77 2.24
N GLY A 113 5.54 -13.31 2.40
CA GLY A 113 4.66 -13.62 1.26
C GLY A 113 3.18 -13.48 1.56
N ARG A 114 2.39 -13.55 0.48
CA ARG A 114 0.95 -13.78 0.50
C ARG A 114 0.66 -15.09 -0.23
N GLU A 115 -0.21 -15.91 0.31
CA GLU A 115 -0.51 -17.22 -0.27
C GLU A 115 -1.40 -17.13 -1.50
N ARG A 116 -2.26 -16.11 -1.59
CA ARG A 116 -3.22 -15.92 -2.67
C ARG A 116 -3.29 -14.47 -3.11
N VAL A 117 -2.82 -14.21 -4.32
CA VAL A 117 -2.96 -12.93 -5.01
C VAL A 117 -3.24 -13.22 -6.48
N GLY A 118 -4.16 -12.49 -7.11
CA GLY A 118 -4.60 -12.74 -8.47
C GLY A 118 -4.31 -11.61 -9.45
N MET A 119 -4.08 -12.02 -10.70
CA MET A 119 -4.19 -11.16 -11.88
C MET A 119 -5.26 -11.79 -12.77
N GLY A 120 -6.45 -11.18 -12.85
CA GLY A 120 -7.59 -11.82 -13.49
C GLY A 120 -8.68 -10.86 -13.93
N GLU A 121 -9.93 -11.28 -13.80
CA GLU A 121 -11.09 -10.48 -14.16
C GLU A 121 -11.84 -10.00 -12.91
N VAL A 122 -12.24 -8.75 -12.92
CA VAL A 122 -13.00 -8.11 -11.83
C VAL A 122 -14.30 -7.55 -12.39
N PHE A 123 -15.43 -7.93 -11.79
CA PHE A 123 -16.75 -7.50 -12.21
C PHE A 123 -17.54 -6.90 -11.04
N VAL A 124 -18.50 -6.04 -11.36
CA VAL A 124 -19.51 -5.55 -10.43
C VAL A 124 -20.88 -6.04 -10.87
N ILE A 125 -21.60 -6.67 -9.96
CA ILE A 125 -22.98 -7.09 -10.13
C ILE A 125 -23.86 -5.92 -9.70
N ALA A 126 -24.74 -5.43 -10.58
CA ALA A 126 -25.70 -4.36 -10.28
C ALA A 126 -27.07 -4.66 -10.88
N GLY A 127 -28.10 -4.06 -10.32
CA GLY A 127 -29.49 -4.27 -10.73
C GLY A 127 -30.40 -4.67 -9.57
N GLN A 128 -31.44 -5.46 -9.84
CA GLN A 128 -32.42 -5.86 -8.81
C GLN A 128 -32.25 -7.32 -8.34
N SER A 129 -33.31 -7.95 -7.86
CA SER A 129 -33.28 -9.26 -7.18
C SER A 129 -32.64 -10.39 -8.00
N ASN A 130 -32.82 -10.48 -9.30
CA ASN A 130 -32.14 -11.47 -10.13
C ASN A 130 -30.63 -11.15 -10.33
N ALA A 131 -30.17 -9.93 -10.02
CA ALA A 131 -28.75 -9.61 -9.93
C ALA A 131 -28.19 -9.94 -8.54
N THR A 132 -28.87 -9.46 -7.47
CA THR A 132 -28.38 -9.60 -6.09
C THR A 132 -28.68 -10.96 -5.46
N GLY A 133 -29.61 -11.72 -6.05
CA GLY A 133 -30.19 -12.92 -5.45
C GLY A 133 -31.24 -12.61 -4.40
N ILE A 134 -31.94 -13.65 -3.96
CA ILE A 134 -32.89 -13.62 -2.85
C ILE A 134 -32.26 -14.29 -1.63
N THR A 135 -32.77 -14.03 -0.43
CA THR A 135 -32.22 -14.56 0.83
C THR A 135 -32.31 -16.07 0.97
N GLU A 136 -33.20 -16.68 0.21
CA GLU A 136 -33.40 -18.14 0.21
C GLU A 136 -33.64 -18.65 -1.21
N ARG A 137 -32.97 -19.73 -1.56
CA ARG A 137 -33.22 -20.48 -2.77
C ARG A 137 -34.30 -21.52 -2.48
N VAL A 138 -35.20 -21.75 -3.41
CA VAL A 138 -36.33 -22.69 -3.24
C VAL A 138 -36.17 -23.87 -4.18
N GLU A 139 -36.14 -25.08 -3.63
CA GLU A 139 -36.17 -26.33 -4.38
C GLU A 139 -37.33 -27.22 -3.87
N GLY A 140 -38.21 -27.60 -4.74
CA GLY A 140 -39.40 -28.37 -4.36
C GLY A 140 -40.28 -27.70 -3.29
N GLY A 141 -40.24 -26.37 -3.18
CA GLY A 141 -40.97 -25.60 -2.17
C GLY A 141 -40.23 -25.48 -0.81
N VAL A 142 -38.98 -25.95 -0.73
CA VAL A 142 -38.16 -25.91 0.49
C VAL A 142 -36.99 -24.96 0.26
N PRO A 143 -36.70 -24.00 1.18
CA PRO A 143 -35.51 -23.16 1.10
C PRO A 143 -34.22 -24.00 1.17
N THR A 144 -33.31 -23.83 0.20
CA THR A 144 -32.07 -24.65 0.10
C THR A 144 -30.79 -23.86 0.17
N GLY A 145 -30.84 -22.57 0.38
CA GLY A 145 -29.64 -21.71 0.52
C GLY A 145 -29.56 -20.55 -0.46
N LEU A 146 -28.47 -19.78 -0.41
CA LEU A 146 -28.38 -18.47 -1.05
C LEU A 146 -27.87 -18.50 -2.51
N GLY A 147 -27.71 -19.67 -3.12
CA GLY A 147 -27.23 -19.76 -4.50
C GLY A 147 -26.17 -20.82 -4.72
N TYR A 148 -25.42 -20.71 -5.79
CA TYR A 148 -24.40 -21.68 -6.19
C TYR A 148 -23.02 -21.32 -5.61
N ASP A 149 -22.47 -22.18 -4.78
CA ASP A 149 -21.11 -22.07 -4.25
C ASP A 149 -20.08 -22.57 -5.28
N SER A 150 -19.01 -21.83 -5.48
CA SER A 150 -17.91 -22.28 -6.33
C SER A 150 -16.86 -23.02 -5.54
N ASN A 151 -16.50 -24.23 -6.02
CA ASN A 151 -15.41 -25.02 -5.44
C ASN A 151 -14.01 -24.62 -5.94
N ASP A 152 -13.90 -23.74 -6.95
CA ASP A 152 -12.61 -23.29 -7.46
C ASP A 152 -12.01 -22.19 -6.56
N ASP A 153 -10.78 -22.39 -6.07
CA ASP A 153 -10.06 -21.43 -5.22
C ASP A 153 -9.82 -20.06 -5.91
N ARG A 154 -9.98 -20.00 -7.23
CA ARG A 154 -9.84 -18.78 -8.05
C ARG A 154 -11.12 -17.98 -8.19
N SER A 155 -12.25 -18.50 -7.74
CA SER A 155 -13.53 -17.78 -7.68
C SER A 155 -13.60 -16.99 -6.39
N ASN A 156 -13.58 -15.66 -6.47
CA ASN A 156 -13.48 -14.81 -5.28
C ASN A 156 -14.50 -13.67 -5.28
N VAL A 157 -14.80 -13.20 -4.08
CA VAL A 157 -15.70 -12.08 -3.83
C VAL A 157 -15.08 -11.12 -2.83
N MET A 158 -15.54 -9.87 -2.84
CA MET A 158 -15.44 -9.06 -1.65
C MET A 158 -16.37 -9.65 -0.60
N HIS A 159 -15.78 -10.08 0.53
CA HIS A 159 -16.56 -10.68 1.61
C HIS A 159 -17.28 -9.60 2.42
N TYR A 160 -18.57 -9.81 2.70
CA TYR A 160 -19.38 -8.94 3.53
C TYR A 160 -20.08 -9.77 4.61
N SER A 161 -19.79 -9.48 5.87
CA SER A 161 -20.32 -10.23 7.01
C SER A 161 -21.31 -9.44 7.88
N ASN A 162 -21.53 -8.17 7.57
CA ASN A 162 -22.39 -7.31 8.38
C ASN A 162 -23.84 -7.30 7.89
N GLY A 163 -24.75 -7.06 8.82
CA GLY A 163 -26.17 -7.12 8.56
C GLY A 163 -26.67 -6.14 7.49
N TYR A 164 -27.86 -6.39 7.06
CA TYR A 164 -28.61 -5.69 6.03
C TYR A 164 -28.54 -4.16 6.20
N ASN A 165 -28.30 -3.46 5.12
CA ASN A 165 -28.52 -2.01 4.97
C ASN A 165 -27.53 -1.04 5.63
N THR A 166 -26.43 -1.49 6.20
CA THR A 166 -25.44 -0.56 6.74
C THR A 166 -24.11 -0.73 6.05
N TYR A 167 -23.51 0.37 5.56
CA TYR A 167 -22.14 0.39 5.05
C TYR A 167 -21.11 0.59 6.18
N ASN A 168 -21.40 0.08 7.38
CA ASN A 168 -20.61 0.32 8.56
C ASN A 168 -20.18 -0.98 9.27
N PRO A 169 -18.89 -1.36 9.27
CA PRO A 169 -17.82 -0.80 8.44
C PRO A 169 -17.90 -1.31 6.99
N LEU A 170 -17.34 -0.56 6.05
CA LEU A 170 -17.17 -1.05 4.68
C LEU A 170 -16.17 -2.22 4.68
N PRO A 171 -16.48 -3.33 3.97
CA PRO A 171 -15.59 -4.48 3.95
C PRO A 171 -14.26 -4.17 3.24
N PHE A 172 -13.17 -4.75 3.73
CA PHE A 172 -11.87 -4.71 3.08
C PHE A 172 -11.20 -6.08 3.14
N GLY A 173 -11.91 -7.10 2.75
CA GLY A 173 -11.42 -8.46 2.72
C GLY A 173 -12.03 -9.23 1.56
N PHE A 174 -11.31 -10.23 1.08
CA PHE A 174 -11.76 -11.11 0.00
C PHE A 174 -11.82 -12.55 0.49
N SER A 175 -12.80 -13.27 0.01
CA SER A 175 -12.95 -14.70 0.29
C SER A 175 -13.21 -15.47 -1.00
N GLN A 176 -13.05 -16.80 -0.93
CA GLN A 176 -13.56 -17.68 -1.97
C GLN A 176 -15.08 -17.56 -2.04
N MET A 177 -15.64 -17.68 -3.21
CA MET A 177 -17.11 -17.69 -3.40
C MET A 177 -17.69 -19.04 -2.97
N SER A 178 -17.60 -19.32 -1.67
CA SER A 178 -18.12 -20.53 -1.03
C SER A 178 -18.48 -20.25 0.43
N ALA A 179 -19.69 -20.57 0.83
CA ALA A 179 -20.20 -20.41 2.19
C ALA A 179 -19.35 -21.20 3.21
N ALA A 180 -18.90 -22.39 2.86
CA ALA A 180 -18.05 -23.24 3.72
C ALA A 180 -16.70 -22.61 4.10
N ASN A 181 -16.27 -21.55 3.39
CA ASN A 181 -14.98 -20.88 3.63
C ASN A 181 -15.12 -19.51 4.31
N VAL A 182 -16.30 -19.19 4.86
CA VAL A 182 -16.55 -17.92 5.56
C VAL A 182 -17.11 -18.19 6.96
N PRO A 183 -16.93 -17.28 7.91
CA PRO A 183 -17.50 -17.41 9.25
C PRO A 183 -19.02 -17.56 9.19
N ASN A 184 -19.57 -18.47 9.99
CA ASN A 184 -21.00 -18.75 10.12
C ASN A 184 -21.67 -19.32 8.86
N ASP A 185 -20.90 -19.87 7.90
CA ASP A 185 -21.39 -20.50 6.68
C ASP A 185 -22.38 -19.63 5.87
N THR A 186 -22.24 -18.30 6.00
CA THR A 186 -23.09 -17.34 5.29
C THR A 186 -22.22 -16.42 4.44
N LEU A 187 -22.27 -16.61 3.13
CA LEU A 187 -21.54 -15.82 2.18
C LEU A 187 -22.42 -14.72 1.58
N PHE A 188 -21.99 -13.46 1.75
CA PHE A 188 -22.53 -12.34 1.01
C PHE A 188 -21.43 -11.63 0.23
N ILE A 189 -21.79 -11.16 -0.97
CA ILE A 189 -20.90 -10.42 -1.85
C ILE A 189 -21.04 -8.92 -1.52
N GLY A 190 -19.96 -8.31 -1.05
CA GLY A 190 -19.91 -6.89 -0.70
C GLY A 190 -19.59 -5.96 -1.88
N PRO A 191 -19.71 -4.64 -1.66
CA PRO A 191 -19.95 -3.94 -0.40
C PRO A 191 -21.40 -3.92 0.08
N PHE A 192 -22.33 -4.42 -0.73
CA PHE A 192 -23.73 -4.56 -0.36
C PHE A 192 -24.12 -6.05 -0.39
N HIS A 193 -25.05 -6.44 0.42
CA HIS A 193 -25.49 -7.79 0.72
C HIS A 193 -26.09 -8.53 -0.50
N SER A 194 -25.25 -8.98 -1.44
CA SER A 194 -25.69 -9.84 -2.55
C SER A 194 -25.40 -11.30 -2.25
N ALA A 195 -26.36 -12.17 -2.56
CA ALA A 195 -26.18 -13.61 -2.45
C ALA A 195 -25.24 -14.14 -3.57
N PRO A 196 -24.62 -15.32 -3.41
CA PRO A 196 -23.85 -15.98 -4.48
C PRO A 196 -24.68 -16.22 -5.74
N TRP A 197 -25.98 -16.53 -5.61
CA TRP A 197 -26.96 -16.69 -6.67
C TRP A 197 -26.42 -17.53 -7.84
N CYS A 198 -26.52 -17.02 -9.08
CA CYS A 198 -25.89 -17.66 -10.25
C CYS A 198 -24.39 -17.34 -10.37
N TRP A 199 -23.88 -16.33 -9.64
CA TRP A 199 -22.52 -15.79 -9.84
C TRP A 199 -21.41 -16.74 -9.46
N GLY A 200 -21.66 -17.65 -8.51
CA GLY A 200 -20.72 -18.73 -8.21
C GLY A 200 -20.48 -19.64 -9.41
N LYS A 201 -21.56 -20.01 -10.11
CA LYS A 201 -21.46 -20.83 -11.34
C LYS A 201 -20.90 -20.04 -12.51
N VAL A 202 -21.25 -18.76 -12.65
CA VAL A 202 -20.61 -17.85 -13.64
C VAL A 202 -19.11 -17.79 -13.39
N SER A 203 -18.69 -17.56 -12.15
CA SER A 203 -17.28 -17.49 -11.77
C SER A 203 -16.54 -18.78 -12.13
N GLU A 204 -17.07 -19.93 -11.77
CA GLU A 204 -16.48 -21.24 -12.03
C GLU A 204 -16.27 -21.50 -13.54
N ASN A 205 -17.30 -21.17 -14.35
CA ASN A 205 -17.24 -21.29 -15.81
C ASN A 205 -16.20 -20.30 -16.41
N LEU A 206 -16.17 -19.06 -15.94
CA LEU A 206 -15.17 -18.07 -16.39
C LEU A 206 -13.73 -18.47 -16.02
N VAL A 207 -13.53 -18.95 -14.79
CA VAL A 207 -12.22 -19.47 -14.36
C VAL A 207 -11.78 -20.64 -15.24
N SER A 208 -12.68 -21.55 -15.56
CA SER A 208 -12.40 -22.68 -16.46
C SER A 208 -12.07 -22.20 -17.89
N MET A 209 -12.82 -21.24 -18.41
CA MET A 209 -12.63 -20.71 -19.76
C MET A 209 -11.34 -19.89 -19.91
N LEU A 210 -11.01 -19.06 -18.90
CA LEU A 210 -9.98 -18.04 -19.00
C LEU A 210 -8.65 -18.45 -18.34
N ASN A 211 -8.70 -19.47 -17.49
CA ASN A 211 -7.59 -19.93 -16.65
C ASN A 211 -6.97 -18.80 -15.79
N VAL A 212 -7.76 -17.83 -15.35
CA VAL A 212 -7.37 -16.75 -14.43
C VAL A 212 -8.39 -16.64 -13.30
N PRO A 213 -8.05 -16.03 -12.17
CA PRO A 213 -9.02 -15.82 -11.10
C PRO A 213 -10.06 -14.76 -11.48
N VAL A 214 -11.22 -14.85 -10.83
CA VAL A 214 -12.36 -13.93 -11.02
C VAL A 214 -12.78 -13.39 -9.67
N LEU A 215 -13.05 -12.07 -9.62
CA LEU A 215 -13.55 -11.34 -8.45
C LEU A 215 -14.88 -10.68 -8.78
N PHE A 216 -15.85 -10.83 -7.89
CA PHE A 216 -17.11 -10.09 -7.95
C PHE A 216 -17.28 -9.13 -6.78
N TYR A 217 -17.78 -7.94 -7.10
CA TYR A 217 -18.41 -7.00 -6.17
C TYR A 217 -19.92 -7.09 -6.30
N GLY A 218 -20.64 -7.04 -5.18
CA GLY A 218 -22.09 -7.03 -5.13
C GLY A 218 -22.63 -5.63 -4.87
N ALA A 219 -23.41 -5.10 -5.81
CA ALA A 219 -24.00 -3.76 -5.74
C ALA A 219 -25.46 -3.73 -6.24
N GLY A 220 -26.14 -4.87 -6.30
CA GLY A 220 -27.55 -4.95 -6.65
C GLY A 220 -28.46 -4.60 -5.47
N PHE A 221 -29.70 -4.22 -5.76
CA PHE A 221 -30.74 -3.95 -4.76
C PHE A 221 -32.10 -4.47 -5.24
N GLY A 222 -32.66 -5.47 -4.53
CA GLY A 222 -33.89 -6.16 -4.91
C GLY A 222 -35.11 -5.23 -4.96
N GLY A 223 -36.06 -5.54 -5.86
CA GLY A 223 -37.38 -4.88 -5.94
C GLY A 223 -37.34 -3.42 -6.40
N THR A 224 -36.28 -2.98 -7.06
CA THR A 224 -36.07 -1.56 -7.41
C THR A 224 -36.41 -1.25 -8.86
N LYS A 225 -36.97 -0.05 -9.11
CA LYS A 225 -37.18 0.52 -10.43
C LYS A 225 -35.93 1.27 -10.92
N VAL A 226 -35.67 1.27 -12.23
CA VAL A 226 -34.56 2.02 -12.83
C VAL A 226 -34.61 3.53 -12.52
N GLN A 227 -35.81 4.10 -12.36
CA GLN A 227 -36.02 5.48 -11.95
C GLN A 227 -35.35 5.78 -10.58
N TRP A 228 -35.51 4.91 -9.61
CA TRP A 228 -34.92 5.09 -8.27
C TRP A 228 -33.39 4.99 -8.30
N TRP A 229 -32.84 4.17 -9.19
CA TRP A 229 -31.39 4.13 -9.44
C TRP A 229 -30.87 5.46 -9.96
N LYS A 230 -31.59 6.09 -10.92
CA LYS A 230 -31.26 7.41 -11.45
C LYS A 230 -31.39 8.50 -10.38
N GLU A 231 -32.49 8.51 -9.64
CA GLU A 231 -32.76 9.51 -8.61
C GLU A 231 -31.69 9.45 -7.51
N SER A 232 -31.43 8.27 -6.96
CA SER A 232 -30.38 8.10 -5.93
C SER A 232 -28.97 8.39 -6.46
N ALA A 233 -28.67 8.04 -7.72
CA ALA A 233 -27.39 8.38 -8.33
C ALA A 233 -27.15 9.89 -8.43
N ASN A 234 -28.21 10.66 -8.66
CA ASN A 234 -28.16 12.11 -8.77
C ASN A 234 -28.35 12.83 -7.42
N GLY A 235 -28.61 12.09 -6.32
CA GLY A 235 -28.94 12.67 -5.01
C GLY A 235 -30.32 13.33 -4.98
N GLU A 236 -31.21 12.91 -5.86
CA GLU A 236 -32.62 13.34 -5.91
C GLU A 236 -33.45 12.53 -4.91
N PRO A 237 -34.52 13.09 -4.31
CA PRO A 237 -35.50 12.31 -3.54
C PRO A 237 -36.14 11.23 -4.41
N LEU A 238 -36.37 10.05 -3.84
CA LEU A 238 -36.98 8.97 -4.57
C LEU A 238 -38.49 9.19 -4.78
N THR A 239 -38.93 8.95 -5.98
CA THR A 239 -40.38 9.06 -6.32
C THR A 239 -41.14 7.83 -5.85
N SER A 240 -41.91 7.95 -4.77
CA SER A 240 -42.76 6.89 -4.20
C SER A 240 -41.97 5.58 -3.95
N PRO A 241 -40.89 5.59 -3.16
CA PRO A 241 -40.09 4.42 -2.91
C PRO A 241 -40.86 3.38 -2.07
N SER A 242 -40.43 2.12 -2.18
CA SER A 242 -40.87 1.07 -1.26
C SER A 242 -40.28 1.30 0.13
N PHE A 243 -40.99 0.89 1.18
CA PHE A 243 -40.61 1.14 2.58
C PHE A 243 -39.28 0.54 3.01
N PHE A 244 -38.72 -0.40 2.27
CA PHE A 244 -37.44 -1.05 2.54
C PHE A 244 -36.24 -0.33 1.90
N ILE A 245 -36.48 0.78 1.19
CA ILE A 245 -35.40 1.56 0.56
C ILE A 245 -35.00 2.71 1.49
N TYR A 246 -33.76 2.73 1.93
CA TYR A 246 -33.24 3.74 2.85
C TYR A 246 -32.49 4.82 2.05
N GLU A 247 -33.12 5.96 1.86
CA GLU A 247 -32.56 7.10 1.13
C GLU A 247 -31.30 7.68 1.80
N GLU A 248 -31.19 7.56 3.13
CA GLU A 248 -30.00 7.99 3.87
C GLU A 248 -28.71 7.28 3.47
N TYR A 249 -28.82 6.11 2.82
CA TYR A 249 -27.70 5.34 2.28
C TYR A 249 -27.55 5.46 0.77
N ASP A 250 -28.25 6.40 0.14
CA ASP A 250 -28.29 6.58 -1.31
C ASP A 250 -28.76 5.33 -2.08
N HIS A 251 -29.63 4.50 -1.46
CA HIS A 251 -30.19 3.33 -2.14
C HIS A 251 -31.13 3.74 -3.28
N PRO A 252 -31.16 2.95 -4.38
CA PRO A 252 -30.43 1.70 -4.63
C PRO A 252 -29.02 1.89 -5.19
N TYR A 253 -28.66 3.06 -5.71
CA TYR A 253 -27.37 3.31 -6.38
C TYR A 253 -26.17 3.27 -5.42
N GLY A 254 -26.36 3.51 -4.13
CA GLY A 254 -25.30 3.70 -3.14
C GLY A 254 -24.19 2.66 -3.18
N ALA A 255 -24.53 1.37 -3.26
CA ALA A 255 -23.54 0.29 -3.32
C ALA A 255 -22.68 0.34 -4.59
N LEU A 256 -23.29 0.60 -5.74
CA LEU A 256 -22.57 0.76 -7.01
C LEU A 256 -21.64 1.97 -6.94
N GLY A 257 -22.11 3.09 -6.43
CA GLY A 257 -21.31 4.29 -6.25
C GLY A 257 -20.12 4.08 -5.32
N ILE A 258 -20.27 3.28 -4.24
CA ILE A 258 -19.16 2.89 -3.36
C ILE A 258 -18.13 2.06 -4.13
N VAL A 259 -18.55 1.08 -4.93
CA VAL A 259 -17.60 0.32 -5.75
C VAL A 259 -16.84 1.23 -6.71
N MET A 260 -17.54 2.12 -7.40
CA MET A 260 -16.92 3.04 -8.37
C MET A 260 -15.92 3.99 -7.71
N ARG A 261 -16.25 4.55 -6.56
CA ARG A 261 -15.40 5.54 -5.87
C ARG A 261 -14.27 4.92 -5.09
N GLN A 262 -14.47 3.77 -4.44
CA GLN A 262 -13.50 3.20 -3.51
C GLN A 262 -12.78 1.98 -4.07
N TYR A 263 -13.51 0.95 -4.50
CA TYR A 263 -12.91 -0.36 -4.76
C TYR A 263 -12.36 -0.52 -6.17
N ALA A 264 -12.99 0.09 -7.19
CA ALA A 264 -12.50 0.03 -8.55
C ALA A 264 -11.06 0.58 -8.70
N GLY A 265 -10.68 1.56 -7.84
CA GLY A 265 -9.30 2.06 -7.79
C GLY A 265 -8.29 1.07 -7.19
N LEU A 266 -8.73 0.18 -6.29
CA LEU A 266 -7.84 -0.78 -5.61
C LEU A 266 -7.56 -2.05 -6.41
N THR A 267 -8.53 -2.48 -7.23
CA THR A 267 -8.44 -3.75 -7.96
C THR A 267 -8.44 -3.56 -9.47
N GLY A 268 -8.90 -2.42 -9.94
CA GLY A 268 -9.35 -2.29 -11.31
C GLY A 268 -10.72 -2.92 -11.52
N LEU A 269 -11.25 -2.88 -12.74
CA LEU A 269 -12.58 -3.36 -13.09
C LEU A 269 -12.68 -3.68 -14.58
N ARG A 270 -13.31 -4.80 -14.97
CA ARG A 270 -13.65 -5.13 -16.35
C ARG A 270 -14.95 -4.46 -16.78
N SER A 271 -16.02 -4.69 -16.02
CA SER A 271 -17.35 -4.26 -16.42
C SER A 271 -18.33 -4.26 -15.24
N VAL A 272 -19.37 -3.44 -15.35
CA VAL A 272 -20.61 -3.59 -14.58
C VAL A 272 -21.52 -4.56 -15.32
N LEU A 273 -22.03 -5.56 -14.60
CA LEU A 273 -23.01 -6.54 -15.09
C LEU A 273 -24.39 -6.12 -14.54
N TRP A 274 -25.24 -5.61 -15.41
CA TRP A 274 -26.53 -5.03 -15.06
C TRP A 274 -27.68 -5.97 -15.36
N HIS A 275 -28.47 -6.33 -14.32
CA HIS A 275 -29.69 -7.11 -14.46
C HIS A 275 -30.84 -6.47 -13.67
N GLN A 276 -31.71 -5.75 -14.36
CA GLN A 276 -32.82 -5.03 -13.76
C GLN A 276 -33.88 -4.77 -14.86
N GLY A 277 -35.17 -4.77 -14.49
CA GLY A 277 -36.27 -4.46 -15.41
C GLY A 277 -37.61 -5.07 -15.00
N GLU A 278 -37.59 -6.07 -14.13
CA GLU A 278 -38.77 -6.80 -13.68
C GLU A 278 -39.75 -5.91 -12.87
N SER A 279 -39.25 -4.83 -12.27
CA SER A 279 -40.03 -3.83 -11.53
C SER A 279 -40.55 -2.68 -12.40
N ASP A 280 -40.25 -2.68 -13.71
CA ASP A 280 -40.45 -1.55 -14.62
C ASP A 280 -41.51 -1.76 -15.70
N HIS A 281 -42.48 -2.68 -15.53
CA HIS A 281 -43.51 -2.98 -16.54
C HIS A 281 -44.27 -1.74 -17.01
N GLY A 282 -44.46 -0.73 -16.16
CA GLY A 282 -45.15 0.52 -16.48
C GLY A 282 -44.21 1.63 -17.03
N THR A 283 -42.91 1.41 -17.10
CA THR A 283 -41.95 2.40 -17.55
C THR A 283 -41.86 2.40 -19.07
N SER A 284 -41.95 3.56 -19.72
CA SER A 284 -41.79 3.64 -21.17
C SER A 284 -40.37 3.29 -21.62
N SER A 285 -40.21 2.85 -22.88
CA SER A 285 -38.86 2.55 -23.40
C SER A 285 -37.93 3.75 -23.42
N GLY A 286 -38.48 4.95 -23.67
CA GLY A 286 -37.73 6.19 -23.65
C GLY A 286 -37.28 6.59 -22.23
N ASP A 287 -38.17 6.45 -21.24
CA ASP A 287 -37.81 6.75 -19.84
C ASP A 287 -36.82 5.74 -19.32
N TYR A 288 -36.99 4.44 -19.57
CA TYR A 288 -36.03 3.42 -19.16
C TYR A 288 -34.65 3.69 -19.72
N GLN A 289 -34.55 3.93 -21.03
CA GLN A 289 -33.29 4.31 -21.68
C GLN A 289 -32.67 5.55 -21.04
N SER A 290 -33.45 6.62 -20.85
CA SER A 290 -32.97 7.87 -20.25
C SER A 290 -32.43 7.67 -18.85
N TYR A 291 -33.16 6.92 -17.99
CA TYR A 291 -32.77 6.68 -16.60
C TYR A 291 -31.50 5.81 -16.52
N LEU A 292 -31.44 4.71 -17.26
CA LEU A 292 -30.26 3.84 -17.27
C LEU A 292 -29.01 4.56 -17.81
N THR A 293 -29.17 5.39 -18.86
CA THR A 293 -28.06 6.21 -19.39
C THR A 293 -27.50 7.16 -18.33
N GLN A 294 -28.37 7.75 -17.49
CA GLN A 294 -27.92 8.62 -16.39
C GLN A 294 -27.19 7.84 -15.29
N VAL A 295 -27.66 6.64 -14.95
CA VAL A 295 -26.95 5.74 -14.00
C VAL A 295 -25.55 5.39 -14.52
N ILE A 296 -25.44 5.03 -15.81
CA ILE A 296 -24.16 4.75 -16.47
C ILE A 296 -23.25 5.97 -16.42
N ALA A 297 -23.75 7.15 -16.82
CA ALA A 297 -22.99 8.39 -16.80
C ALA A 297 -22.46 8.73 -15.40
N LYS A 298 -23.30 8.57 -14.36
CA LYS A 298 -22.91 8.83 -12.98
C LYS A 298 -21.87 7.84 -12.48
N SER A 299 -21.95 6.57 -12.85
CA SER A 299 -20.91 5.58 -12.52
C SER A 299 -19.55 5.91 -13.15
N ARG A 300 -19.56 6.44 -14.38
CA ARG A 300 -18.37 6.93 -15.08
C ARG A 300 -17.77 8.18 -14.42
N GLU A 301 -18.61 9.09 -13.97
CA GLU A 301 -18.19 10.27 -13.19
C GLU A 301 -17.51 9.83 -11.88
N HIS A 302 -18.15 8.95 -11.11
CA HIS A 302 -17.66 8.49 -9.82
C HIS A 302 -16.38 7.66 -9.90
N SER A 303 -16.20 6.90 -10.97
CA SER A 303 -14.97 6.13 -11.21
C SER A 303 -13.88 6.95 -11.90
N GLU A 304 -14.21 8.13 -12.46
CA GLU A 304 -13.35 8.92 -13.37
C GLU A 304 -12.94 8.16 -14.64
N ILE A 305 -13.83 7.30 -15.14
CA ILE A 305 -13.57 6.44 -16.29
C ILE A 305 -14.66 6.66 -17.33
N ALA A 306 -14.39 7.53 -18.30
CA ALA A 306 -15.36 7.92 -19.32
C ALA A 306 -15.87 6.76 -20.18
N ASN A 307 -15.06 5.72 -20.37
CA ASN A 307 -15.36 4.54 -21.18
C ASN A 307 -15.55 3.27 -20.32
N LEU A 308 -15.96 3.42 -19.03
CA LEU A 308 -16.29 2.30 -18.19
C LEU A 308 -17.29 1.37 -18.89
N THR A 309 -16.90 0.13 -19.03
CA THR A 309 -17.70 -0.88 -19.74
C THR A 309 -18.89 -1.35 -18.89
N TRP A 310 -20.03 -1.45 -19.53
CA TRP A 310 -21.25 -2.04 -19.00
C TRP A 310 -21.70 -3.20 -19.88
N MET A 311 -22.25 -4.24 -19.27
CA MET A 311 -22.98 -5.30 -19.95
C MET A 311 -24.40 -5.31 -19.40
N VAL A 312 -25.39 -5.01 -20.25
CA VAL A 312 -26.78 -4.83 -19.86
C VAL A 312 -27.59 -6.04 -20.29
N ALA A 313 -28.13 -6.79 -19.31
CA ALA A 313 -29.11 -7.83 -19.57
C ALA A 313 -30.40 -7.22 -20.08
N ARG A 314 -31.05 -7.94 -20.98
CA ARG A 314 -32.44 -7.67 -21.40
C ARG A 314 -33.35 -8.53 -20.54
N ALA A 315 -33.99 -7.88 -19.57
CA ALA A 315 -34.75 -8.52 -18.51
C ALA A 315 -35.97 -7.69 -18.15
N SER A 316 -37.13 -8.33 -18.12
CA SER A 316 -38.36 -7.67 -17.70
C SER A 316 -39.36 -8.65 -17.05
N ARG A 317 -39.08 -9.97 -17.08
CA ARG A 317 -40.05 -10.98 -16.70
C ARG A 317 -40.36 -10.96 -15.19
N SER A 318 -41.61 -10.55 -14.90
CA SER A 318 -42.25 -10.72 -13.60
C SER A 318 -43.62 -11.35 -13.87
N VAL A 319 -43.68 -12.69 -13.90
CA VAL A 319 -44.77 -13.51 -14.43
C VAL A 319 -44.92 -13.31 -15.95
N ASN A 320 -45.14 -12.08 -16.40
CA ASN A 320 -45.19 -11.66 -17.80
C ASN A 320 -43.94 -10.86 -18.18
N THR A 321 -43.72 -10.67 -19.49
CA THR A 321 -42.65 -9.84 -20.04
C THR A 321 -43.15 -8.44 -20.40
N ALA A 322 -42.27 -7.45 -20.44
CA ALA A 322 -42.55 -6.07 -20.81
C ALA A 322 -41.64 -5.62 -21.98
N SER A 323 -42.16 -5.67 -23.19
CA SER A 323 -41.42 -5.35 -24.42
C SER A 323 -40.88 -3.90 -24.46
N ASN A 324 -41.59 -2.95 -23.81
CA ASN A 324 -41.12 -1.56 -23.65
C ASN A 324 -39.84 -1.49 -22.82
N VAL A 325 -39.69 -2.30 -21.77
CA VAL A 325 -38.48 -2.37 -20.95
C VAL A 325 -37.33 -2.97 -21.77
N ILE A 326 -37.57 -4.10 -22.44
CA ILE A 326 -36.57 -4.73 -23.33
C ILE A 326 -36.10 -3.76 -24.41
N LEU A 327 -37.03 -3.00 -25.02
CA LEU A 327 -36.67 -1.97 -26.02
C LEU A 327 -35.85 -0.85 -25.42
N GLY A 328 -36.16 -0.39 -24.21
CA GLY A 328 -35.39 0.64 -23.50
C GLY A 328 -33.95 0.19 -23.21
N GLN A 329 -33.76 -1.05 -22.75
CA GLN A 329 -32.48 -1.68 -22.54
C GLN A 329 -31.67 -1.78 -23.86
N GLN A 330 -32.32 -2.27 -24.94
CA GLN A 330 -31.67 -2.40 -26.23
C GLN A 330 -31.27 -1.03 -26.81
N ASN A 331 -32.13 -0.02 -26.64
CA ASN A 331 -31.79 1.34 -27.06
C ASN A 331 -30.58 1.90 -26.29
N THR A 332 -30.47 1.65 -24.99
CA THR A 332 -29.29 2.02 -24.18
C THR A 332 -28.02 1.36 -24.74
N ILE A 333 -28.09 0.08 -25.04
CA ILE A 333 -26.96 -0.69 -25.62
C ILE A 333 -26.56 -0.11 -26.97
N ASN A 334 -27.52 0.15 -27.85
CA ASN A 334 -27.26 0.61 -29.21
C ASN A 334 -26.67 2.04 -29.28
N ASN A 335 -26.92 2.85 -28.24
CA ASN A 335 -26.52 4.27 -28.24
C ASN A 335 -25.17 4.54 -27.53
N ASP A 336 -24.51 3.52 -26.99
CA ASP A 336 -23.21 3.69 -26.32
C ASP A 336 -22.27 2.52 -26.64
N ALA A 337 -21.15 2.81 -27.29
CA ALA A 337 -20.18 1.81 -27.73
C ALA A 337 -19.49 1.05 -26.58
N ASN A 338 -19.58 1.54 -25.36
CA ASN A 338 -19.04 0.89 -24.16
C ASN A 338 -20.13 0.17 -23.35
N VAL A 339 -21.36 0.08 -23.89
CA VAL A 339 -22.46 -0.69 -23.33
C VAL A 339 -22.72 -1.90 -24.22
N PHE A 340 -22.48 -3.08 -23.71
CA PHE A 340 -22.54 -4.34 -24.43
C PHE A 340 -23.85 -5.08 -24.16
N ASN A 341 -24.27 -5.89 -25.14
CA ASN A 341 -25.35 -6.82 -24.94
C ASN A 341 -25.02 -7.81 -23.82
N GLY A 342 -25.86 -7.87 -22.82
CA GLY A 342 -25.96 -8.98 -21.88
C GLY A 342 -27.01 -10.00 -22.31
N PRO A 343 -27.31 -11.00 -21.44
CA PRO A 343 -28.29 -12.03 -21.76
C PRO A 343 -29.72 -11.46 -21.84
N GLU A 344 -30.53 -12.06 -22.69
CA GLU A 344 -31.99 -11.85 -22.68
C GLU A 344 -32.64 -12.91 -21.78
N THR A 345 -32.70 -12.61 -20.50
CA THR A 345 -33.12 -13.57 -19.47
C THR A 345 -34.63 -13.81 -19.44
N ASP A 346 -35.41 -13.03 -20.16
CA ASP A 346 -36.86 -13.29 -20.37
C ASP A 346 -37.11 -14.60 -21.14
N ASN A 347 -36.10 -15.08 -21.89
CA ASN A 347 -36.13 -16.38 -22.57
C ASN A 347 -36.00 -17.58 -21.61
N ILE A 348 -35.56 -17.37 -20.36
CA ILE A 348 -35.63 -18.38 -19.31
C ILE A 348 -37.09 -18.40 -18.83
N LEU A 349 -37.83 -19.36 -19.28
CA LEU A 349 -39.27 -19.48 -18.97
C LEU A 349 -39.48 -19.84 -17.50
N THR A 350 -40.75 -19.74 -17.02
CA THR A 350 -41.11 -20.21 -15.67
C THR A 350 -40.86 -21.72 -15.56
N SER A 351 -41.25 -22.47 -16.60
CA SER A 351 -40.93 -23.88 -16.73
C SER A 351 -40.87 -24.30 -18.20
N ASP A 352 -40.08 -25.31 -18.51
CA ASP A 352 -40.03 -25.94 -19.83
C ASP A 352 -39.70 -27.43 -19.70
N GLY A 353 -40.33 -28.26 -20.51
CA GLY A 353 -40.10 -29.72 -20.55
C GLY A 353 -40.22 -30.39 -19.17
N GLY A 354 -41.02 -29.85 -18.24
CA GLY A 354 -41.17 -30.35 -16.87
C GLY A 354 -40.12 -29.84 -15.88
N THR A 355 -39.17 -29.01 -16.31
CA THR A 355 -38.18 -28.35 -15.44
C THR A 355 -38.70 -26.97 -15.05
N THR A 356 -38.74 -26.66 -13.75
CA THR A 356 -39.09 -25.34 -13.23
C THR A 356 -37.80 -24.53 -13.04
N TYR A 357 -37.75 -23.33 -13.64
CA TYR A 357 -36.63 -22.39 -13.52
C TYR A 357 -36.93 -21.23 -12.57
N ARG A 358 -38.22 -20.81 -12.48
CA ARG A 358 -38.71 -19.72 -11.65
C ARG A 358 -39.92 -20.20 -10.84
N SER A 359 -39.75 -20.45 -9.54
CA SER A 359 -40.83 -21.01 -8.72
C SER A 359 -42.01 -20.04 -8.52
N ASP A 360 -41.69 -18.73 -8.50
CA ASP A 360 -42.67 -17.64 -8.34
C ASP A 360 -43.02 -16.92 -9.67
N GLY A 361 -42.47 -17.40 -10.78
CA GLY A 361 -42.64 -16.80 -12.11
C GLY A 361 -41.73 -15.60 -12.38
N THR A 362 -40.96 -15.13 -11.40
CA THR A 362 -40.07 -13.96 -11.47
C THR A 362 -38.59 -14.31 -11.26
N HIS A 363 -38.27 -15.00 -10.17
CA HIS A 363 -36.89 -15.28 -9.76
C HIS A 363 -36.42 -16.65 -10.28
N MET A 364 -35.17 -16.68 -10.74
CA MET A 364 -34.50 -17.92 -11.15
C MET A 364 -33.96 -18.67 -9.93
N ASP A 365 -34.86 -19.08 -9.05
CA ASP A 365 -34.65 -19.48 -7.66
C ASP A 365 -34.58 -21.01 -7.43
N THR A 366 -34.65 -21.79 -8.50
CA THR A 366 -34.41 -23.25 -8.45
C THR A 366 -32.97 -23.58 -8.86
N ASP A 367 -32.46 -24.78 -8.57
CA ASP A 367 -31.15 -25.24 -9.05
C ASP A 367 -31.04 -25.13 -10.57
N ALA A 368 -32.03 -25.56 -11.30
CA ALA A 368 -32.06 -25.45 -12.75
C ALA A 368 -32.07 -23.98 -13.20
N GLY A 369 -32.84 -23.13 -12.51
CA GLY A 369 -32.93 -21.70 -12.79
C GLY A 369 -31.61 -20.98 -12.58
N ILE A 370 -30.92 -21.24 -11.48
CA ILE A 370 -29.59 -20.68 -11.17
C ILE A 370 -28.55 -21.11 -12.19
N ILE A 371 -28.54 -22.40 -12.57
CA ILE A 371 -27.57 -22.92 -13.56
C ILE A 371 -27.86 -22.31 -14.93
N GLU A 372 -29.13 -22.27 -15.35
CA GLU A 372 -29.49 -21.69 -16.64
C GLU A 372 -29.20 -20.19 -16.71
N HIS A 373 -29.49 -19.45 -15.63
CA HIS A 373 -29.14 -18.04 -15.52
C HIS A 373 -27.63 -17.83 -15.68
N ALA A 374 -26.82 -18.67 -15.03
CA ALA A 374 -25.35 -18.62 -15.17
C ALA A 374 -24.92 -18.91 -16.61
N ASN A 375 -25.49 -19.92 -17.27
CA ASN A 375 -25.19 -20.24 -18.66
C ASN A 375 -25.51 -19.06 -19.59
N TYR A 376 -26.63 -18.38 -19.35
CA TYR A 376 -27.01 -17.18 -20.12
C TYR A 376 -25.93 -16.07 -19.97
N TRP A 377 -25.46 -15.77 -18.77
CA TRP A 377 -24.40 -14.78 -18.56
C TRP A 377 -23.06 -15.17 -19.23
N VAL A 378 -22.64 -16.43 -19.07
CA VAL A 378 -21.36 -16.92 -19.63
C VAL A 378 -21.36 -16.86 -21.15
N ASN A 379 -22.51 -17.10 -21.80
CA ASN A 379 -22.64 -16.99 -23.24
C ASN A 379 -22.40 -15.57 -23.79
N TYR A 380 -22.48 -14.54 -22.96
CA TYR A 380 -22.22 -13.14 -23.32
C TYR A 380 -20.84 -12.65 -22.83
N ILE A 381 -20.31 -13.19 -21.71
CA ILE A 381 -18.97 -12.84 -21.23
C ILE A 381 -17.92 -13.67 -22.00
N THR A 382 -17.92 -13.51 -23.30
CA THR A 382 -17.06 -14.26 -24.23
C THR A 382 -15.67 -13.64 -24.40
N ASN A 383 -14.75 -14.36 -25.02
CA ASN A 383 -13.46 -13.80 -25.43
C ASN A 383 -13.64 -12.57 -26.36
N GLY A 384 -14.68 -12.55 -27.19
CA GLY A 384 -15.03 -11.39 -28.04
C GLY A 384 -15.37 -10.16 -27.19
N PHE A 385 -16.21 -10.30 -26.18
CA PHE A 385 -16.51 -9.24 -25.23
C PHE A 385 -15.24 -8.76 -24.49
N LEU A 386 -14.46 -9.69 -23.95
CA LEU A 386 -13.24 -9.36 -23.19
C LEU A 386 -12.20 -8.62 -24.02
N SER A 387 -12.06 -8.97 -25.31
CA SER A 387 -11.13 -8.29 -26.21
C SER A 387 -11.62 -6.92 -26.68
N SER A 388 -12.93 -6.72 -26.75
CA SER A 388 -13.56 -5.47 -27.22
C SER A 388 -13.82 -4.47 -26.09
N SER A 389 -13.93 -4.94 -24.85
CA SER A 389 -14.11 -4.09 -23.67
C SER A 389 -12.80 -3.46 -23.23
N THR A 390 -12.87 -2.26 -22.64
CA THR A 390 -11.71 -1.56 -22.08
C THR A 390 -11.60 -1.83 -20.58
N PRO A 391 -10.62 -2.64 -20.12
CA PRO A 391 -10.43 -2.87 -18.71
C PRO A 391 -9.84 -1.65 -18.01
N VAL A 392 -10.32 -1.37 -16.83
CA VAL A 392 -9.77 -0.37 -15.92
C VAL A 392 -8.75 -1.04 -15.02
N LEU A 393 -7.53 -0.53 -15.00
CA LEU A 393 -6.49 -1.07 -14.13
C LEU A 393 -6.55 -0.40 -12.75
N ALA A 394 -5.99 -1.08 -11.73
CA ALA A 394 -5.86 -0.52 -10.40
C ALA A 394 -5.00 0.76 -10.41
N ASN A 395 -5.34 1.70 -9.53
CA ASN A 395 -4.56 2.92 -9.33
C ASN A 395 -3.31 2.64 -8.50
N ASP A 396 -2.29 3.48 -8.65
CA ASP A 396 -1.19 3.54 -7.71
C ASP A 396 -1.71 3.96 -6.31
N LEU A 397 -1.05 3.46 -5.26
CA LEU A 397 -1.34 3.90 -3.90
C LEU A 397 -0.90 5.36 -3.72
N LEU A 398 -1.63 6.07 -2.88
CA LEU A 398 -1.34 7.47 -2.55
C LEU A 398 -0.02 7.56 -1.78
N GLU A 399 0.88 8.42 -2.22
CA GLU A 399 2.16 8.62 -1.56
C GLU A 399 2.03 9.53 -0.34
N LEU A 400 2.58 9.09 0.80
CA LEU A 400 2.66 9.89 2.03
C LEU A 400 4.06 10.46 2.21
N ASN A 401 4.13 11.75 2.51
CA ASN A 401 5.34 12.41 2.99
C ASN A 401 5.52 12.12 4.49
N PHE A 402 6.77 11.99 4.89
CA PHE A 402 7.17 11.70 6.25
C PHE A 402 8.23 12.70 6.73
N ALA A 403 8.04 13.26 7.91
CA ALA A 403 9.01 14.12 8.54
C ALA A 403 9.13 13.82 10.03
N CYS A 404 10.36 13.86 10.55
CA CYS A 404 10.64 13.75 11.98
C CYS A 404 10.76 15.13 12.62
N ASN A 405 10.13 15.29 13.78
CA ASN A 405 10.30 16.46 14.64
C ASN A 405 10.82 16.02 16.02
N PRO A 406 12.14 15.82 16.17
CA PRO A 406 12.71 15.34 17.42
C PRO A 406 12.56 16.33 18.60
N ALA A 407 12.20 17.59 18.33
CA ALA A 407 11.92 18.57 19.38
C ALA A 407 10.58 18.33 20.10
N ASN A 408 9.68 17.55 19.51
CA ASN A 408 8.39 17.19 20.11
C ASN A 408 8.35 15.70 20.48
N ALA A 409 8.61 15.39 21.73
CA ALA A 409 8.70 13.99 22.19
C ALA A 409 7.35 13.23 22.19
N SER A 410 6.21 13.93 22.28
CA SER A 410 4.89 13.29 22.33
C SER A 410 4.30 13.01 20.95
N THR A 411 4.56 13.88 19.98
CA THR A 411 4.12 13.74 18.58
C THR A 411 5.27 14.05 17.61
N PRO A 412 6.28 13.17 17.57
CA PRO A 412 7.55 13.45 16.89
C PRO A 412 7.49 13.29 15.37
N ILE A 413 6.36 12.84 14.83
CA ILE A 413 6.21 12.47 13.43
C ILE A 413 5.14 13.33 12.78
N THR A 414 5.46 13.86 11.61
CA THR A 414 4.47 14.45 10.72
C THR A 414 4.27 13.54 9.51
N LEU A 415 3.04 13.09 9.31
CA LEU A 415 2.57 12.45 8.08
C LEU A 415 1.77 13.47 7.29
N SER A 416 1.99 13.55 5.98
CA SER A 416 1.25 14.48 5.12
C SER A 416 1.09 13.92 3.71
N VAL A 417 0.16 14.51 2.95
CA VAL A 417 -0.06 14.20 1.55
C VAL A 417 0.03 15.47 0.72
N SER A 418 0.58 15.34 -0.48
CA SER A 418 0.62 16.41 -1.47
C SER A 418 -0.68 16.44 -2.27
N GLY A 419 -1.11 17.64 -2.70
CA GLY A 419 -2.34 17.83 -3.46
C GLY A 419 -3.49 18.39 -2.61
N THR A 420 -4.59 18.73 -3.30
CA THR A 420 -5.81 19.26 -2.68
C THR A 420 -6.94 18.27 -2.88
N TYR A 421 -7.61 17.94 -1.79
CA TYR A 421 -8.71 16.98 -1.75
C TYR A 421 -9.89 17.59 -0.99
N ASP A 422 -11.10 17.12 -1.28
CA ASP A 422 -12.32 17.58 -0.60
C ASP A 422 -12.36 17.13 0.85
N ASP A 423 -11.77 15.96 1.14
CA ASP A 423 -11.78 15.41 2.49
C ASP A 423 -10.59 14.48 2.71
N TYR A 424 -10.20 14.32 3.98
CA TYR A 424 -9.07 13.52 4.43
C TYR A 424 -9.53 12.63 5.59
N ALA A 425 -9.31 11.32 5.48
CA ALA A 425 -9.64 10.36 6.52
C ALA A 425 -8.37 9.66 7.01
N TRP A 426 -7.81 10.15 8.09
CA TRP A 426 -6.73 9.48 8.81
C TRP A 426 -7.29 8.43 9.77
N SER A 427 -6.72 7.26 9.79
CA SER A 427 -7.04 6.21 10.77
C SER A 427 -5.82 5.90 11.64
N ASN A 428 -6.08 5.55 12.88
CA ASN A 428 -5.09 4.98 13.81
C ASN A 428 -5.70 3.72 14.40
N ARG A 429 -5.24 2.54 13.95
CA ARG A 429 -5.68 1.27 14.52
C ARG A 429 -4.52 0.30 14.71
N ASP A 430 -4.49 -0.29 15.88
CA ASP A 430 -3.49 -1.31 16.26
C ASP A 430 -3.80 -2.70 15.70
N ASN A 431 -5.00 -2.90 15.14
CA ASN A 431 -5.49 -4.20 14.69
C ASN A 431 -5.43 -4.35 13.17
N THR A 432 -5.64 -5.51 12.70
CA THR A 432 -5.59 -6.05 11.34
C THR A 432 -5.51 -5.07 10.15
N ASP A 433 -4.81 -5.41 9.10
CA ASP A 433 -4.56 -4.56 7.93
C ASP A 433 -5.84 -4.02 7.27
N SER A 434 -6.95 -4.78 7.30
CA SER A 434 -8.23 -4.39 6.73
C SER A 434 -8.93 -3.27 7.52
N GLU A 435 -8.69 -3.18 8.83
CA GLU A 435 -9.34 -2.21 9.71
C GLU A 435 -8.52 -0.93 9.92
N ALA A 436 -7.25 -0.92 9.54
CA ALA A 436 -6.37 0.24 9.69
C ALA A 436 -6.65 1.35 8.68
N ARG A 437 -7.52 1.13 7.70
CA ARG A 437 -7.87 2.13 6.68
C ARG A 437 -9.07 2.95 7.13
N GLY A 438 -8.94 4.28 7.12
CA GLY A 438 -10.08 5.18 7.22
C GLY A 438 -11.03 4.93 6.04
N GLN A 439 -12.33 5.09 6.26
CA GLN A 439 -13.35 4.80 5.26
C GLN A 439 -14.37 5.94 5.17
N PHE A 440 -14.88 6.16 3.97
CA PHE A 440 -16.04 7.01 3.73
C PHE A 440 -17.22 6.10 3.41
N ASN A 441 -18.23 6.06 4.27
CA ASN A 441 -19.40 5.22 4.11
C ASN A 441 -20.51 5.84 3.27
N ASN A 442 -20.23 6.99 2.63
CA ASN A 442 -21.22 7.72 1.86
C ASN A 442 -20.80 7.75 0.39
N CYS A 443 -21.69 7.24 -0.46
CA CYS A 443 -21.44 7.13 -1.87
C CYS A 443 -21.52 8.48 -2.61
N CYS A 444 -22.62 9.17 -2.43
CA CYS A 444 -23.09 10.01 -3.52
C CYS A 444 -23.40 11.44 -3.09
N LYS A 445 -23.62 11.69 -1.82
CA LYS A 445 -23.98 13.02 -1.36
C LYS A 445 -22.78 13.95 -1.31
N THR A 446 -22.73 14.85 -2.28
CA THR A 446 -22.04 16.13 -2.17
C THR A 446 -22.90 17.15 -1.40
N HIS A 447 -24.01 16.71 -0.78
CA HIS A 447 -25.12 17.58 -0.43
C HIS A 447 -25.36 17.71 1.05
N THR A 448 -25.91 18.86 1.37
CA THR A 448 -26.52 19.19 2.64
C THR A 448 -27.15 17.97 3.27
N VAL A 449 -26.46 17.46 4.29
CA VAL A 449 -26.97 16.51 5.25
C VAL A 449 -28.40 16.91 5.59
N LEU A 450 -29.35 15.99 5.43
CA LEU A 450 -30.67 16.19 6.05
C LEU A 450 -30.43 16.54 7.52
N PRO A 451 -31.14 17.54 8.09
CA PRO A 451 -30.90 17.92 9.48
C PRO A 451 -30.98 16.70 10.39
N GLY A 452 -29.85 16.35 11.01
CA GLY A 452 -29.71 15.18 11.88
C GLY A 452 -29.00 13.96 11.29
N ALA A 453 -28.69 13.92 10.00
CA ALA A 453 -27.86 12.86 9.42
C ALA A 453 -26.37 13.20 9.60
N THR A 454 -25.70 12.48 10.46
CA THR A 454 -24.24 12.55 10.62
C THR A 454 -23.58 11.69 9.54
N TYR A 455 -22.64 12.26 8.79
CA TYR A 455 -21.71 11.44 8.00
C TYR A 455 -20.97 10.53 8.95
N HIS A 456 -21.21 9.23 8.88
CA HIS A 456 -20.46 8.27 9.68
C HIS A 456 -19.09 8.07 9.04
N ARG A 457 -18.13 8.86 9.49
CA ARG A 457 -16.72 8.63 9.23
C ARG A 457 -16.29 7.50 10.15
N LEU A 458 -16.14 6.32 9.58
CA LEU A 458 -15.75 5.15 10.36
C LEU A 458 -14.26 5.18 10.64
N ASN A 459 -13.91 4.96 11.90
CA ASN A 459 -12.53 4.81 12.38
C ASN A 459 -11.65 6.08 12.31
N TRP A 460 -12.25 7.26 12.49
CA TRP A 460 -11.55 8.53 12.55
C TRP A 460 -10.98 8.79 13.94
N GLN A 461 -9.73 9.26 13.96
CA GLN A 461 -9.16 9.85 15.18
C GLN A 461 -8.58 11.25 14.97
N TYR A 462 -8.45 11.72 13.74
CA TYR A 462 -7.78 12.98 13.43
C TYR A 462 -8.59 13.84 12.45
N ASP A 463 -8.41 15.15 12.55
CA ASP A 463 -9.11 16.15 11.75
C ASP A 463 -8.90 15.99 10.24
N SER A 464 -9.84 16.54 9.45
CA SER A 464 -9.84 16.57 7.99
C SER A 464 -8.72 17.46 7.43
N THR A 465 -7.46 17.12 7.70
CA THR A 465 -6.31 17.92 7.28
C THR A 465 -5.36 17.11 6.39
N SER A 466 -4.63 17.81 5.52
CA SER A 466 -3.62 17.21 4.65
C SER A 466 -2.40 16.68 5.41
N SER A 467 -2.30 16.95 6.72
CA SER A 467 -1.20 16.48 7.55
C SER A 467 -1.65 16.27 9.00
N ILE A 468 -1.02 15.30 9.66
CA ILE A 468 -1.17 15.01 11.10
C ILE A 468 0.20 14.92 11.76
N THR A 469 0.26 15.24 13.06
CA THR A 469 1.42 14.98 13.91
C THR A 469 1.09 13.89 14.93
N VAL A 470 1.91 12.84 14.97
CA VAL A 470 1.57 11.60 15.67
C VAL A 470 2.77 11.03 16.43
N GLY A 471 2.47 10.16 17.40
CA GLY A 471 3.41 9.28 18.07
C GLY A 471 3.50 7.89 17.41
N PRO A 472 4.09 6.90 18.10
CA PRO A 472 4.04 5.50 17.66
C PRO A 472 2.62 5.02 17.44
N GLY A 473 2.38 4.17 16.43
CA GLY A 473 1.08 3.65 16.05
C GLY A 473 1.05 3.21 14.59
N ARG A 474 -0.13 2.76 14.12
CA ARG A 474 -0.35 2.39 12.71
C ARG A 474 -1.31 3.39 12.09
N TYR A 475 -0.92 3.97 10.97
CA TYR A 475 -1.64 5.07 10.32
C TYR A 475 -1.90 4.75 8.85
N ALA A 476 -3.06 5.16 8.37
CA ALA A 476 -3.38 5.18 6.95
C ALA A 476 -4.23 6.42 6.63
N LEU A 477 -4.14 6.88 5.39
CA LEU A 477 -4.92 7.98 4.88
C LEU A 477 -5.77 7.53 3.69
N ASN A 478 -7.05 7.89 3.72
CA ASN A 478 -7.89 7.92 2.53
C ASN A 478 -8.21 9.38 2.23
N VAL A 479 -8.17 9.77 0.98
CA VAL A 479 -8.56 11.10 0.53
C VAL A 479 -9.68 11.01 -0.48
N ARG A 480 -10.59 12.00 -0.48
CA ARG A 480 -11.67 12.13 -1.44
C ARG A 480 -11.34 13.21 -2.45
N LYS A 481 -11.33 12.83 -3.74
CA LYS A 481 -11.08 13.77 -4.84
C LYS A 481 -12.25 14.73 -5.06
N PRO A 482 -11.96 15.98 -5.47
CA PRO A 482 -13.00 16.93 -5.86
C PRO A 482 -13.86 16.39 -7.02
N SER A 483 -15.11 16.82 -7.06
CA SER A 483 -16.10 16.52 -8.10
C SER A 483 -16.58 15.08 -8.17
N SER A 484 -15.70 14.11 -8.42
CA SER A 484 -16.05 12.69 -8.54
C SER A 484 -16.33 12.02 -7.19
N GLY A 485 -15.71 12.53 -6.14
CA GLY A 485 -15.69 11.90 -4.83
C GLY A 485 -14.88 10.59 -4.80
N LYS A 486 -14.07 10.32 -5.81
CA LYS A 486 -13.21 9.13 -5.87
C LYS A 486 -12.24 9.10 -4.70
N ILE A 487 -12.09 7.93 -4.09
CA ILE A 487 -11.23 7.72 -2.93
C ILE A 487 -9.88 7.17 -3.39
N LEU A 488 -8.80 7.77 -2.90
CA LEU A 488 -7.45 7.26 -3.03
C LEU A 488 -6.96 6.78 -1.67
N PHE A 489 -6.21 5.68 -1.67
CA PHE A 489 -5.74 4.99 -0.49
C PHE A 489 -4.23 5.09 -0.36
N SER A 490 -3.74 5.43 0.84
CA SER A 490 -2.31 5.35 1.14
C SER A 490 -1.88 3.92 1.51
N PRO A 491 -0.58 3.63 1.49
CA PRO A 491 -0.02 2.54 2.29
C PRO A 491 -0.39 2.67 3.76
N ILE A 492 -0.36 1.54 4.49
CA ILE A 492 -0.39 1.56 5.96
C ILE A 492 1.04 1.80 6.44
N VAL A 493 1.21 2.79 7.29
CA VAL A 493 2.48 3.16 7.93
C VAL A 493 2.47 2.63 9.35
N ASP A 494 3.36 1.68 9.66
CA ASP A 494 3.52 1.13 11.00
C ASP A 494 4.73 1.78 11.70
N LEU A 495 4.44 2.57 12.73
CA LEU A 495 5.41 3.31 13.52
C LEU A 495 5.53 2.76 14.96
N ASN A 496 5.02 1.54 15.23
CA ASN A 496 5.12 0.96 16.58
C ASN A 496 6.57 0.70 17.02
N SER A 497 7.46 0.41 16.08
CA SER A 497 8.91 0.27 16.32
C SER A 497 9.68 1.60 16.25
N PHE A 498 8.97 2.73 16.11
CA PHE A 498 9.59 4.03 15.98
C PHE A 498 10.32 4.44 17.25
N THR A 499 11.56 4.90 17.08
CA THR A 499 12.37 5.46 18.17
C THR A 499 12.93 6.82 17.74
N LEU A 500 12.75 7.81 18.62
CA LEU A 500 13.41 9.10 18.44
C LEU A 500 14.91 8.95 18.58
N PRO A 501 15.72 9.59 17.71
CA PRO A 501 17.15 9.68 17.93
C PRO A 501 17.43 10.57 19.14
N THR A 502 18.32 10.13 20.01
CA THR A 502 18.82 10.97 21.12
C THR A 502 19.73 12.08 20.57
N SER A 503 19.86 13.17 21.31
CA SER A 503 20.81 14.23 20.96
C SER A 503 22.25 13.74 21.20
N PRO A 504 23.06 13.59 20.17
CA PRO A 504 24.44 13.11 20.35
C PRO A 504 25.33 14.22 20.88
N SER A 505 26.48 13.83 21.39
CA SER A 505 27.62 14.70 21.67
C SER A 505 28.87 14.04 21.10
N PHE A 506 29.97 14.80 21.00
CA PHE A 506 31.23 14.19 20.65
C PHE A 506 32.40 14.96 21.24
N THR A 507 33.54 14.30 21.31
CA THR A 507 34.82 14.86 21.72
C THR A 507 35.87 14.65 20.63
N THR A 508 36.84 15.50 20.59
CA THR A 508 38.01 15.38 19.71
C THR A 508 39.23 15.02 20.55
N SER A 509 40.12 14.14 20.06
CA SER A 509 41.38 13.80 20.73
C SER A 509 42.34 14.99 20.77
N ALA A 510 42.21 15.95 19.85
CA ALA A 510 42.93 17.20 19.80
C ALA A 510 42.10 18.28 19.11
N ALA A 511 42.16 19.51 19.60
CA ALA A 511 41.53 20.67 18.95
C ALA A 511 42.44 21.29 17.86
N GLN A 512 43.73 20.98 17.90
CA GLN A 512 44.73 21.45 16.95
C GLN A 512 45.69 20.30 16.60
N ILE A 513 46.00 20.16 15.32
CA ILE A 513 46.94 19.15 14.79
C ILE A 513 47.87 19.77 13.76
N ARG A 514 48.95 19.06 13.42
CA ARG A 514 49.85 19.42 12.31
C ARG A 514 49.29 18.89 10.98
N PRO A 515 49.70 19.49 9.86
CA PRO A 515 49.44 18.89 8.56
C PRO A 515 49.93 17.44 8.50
N GLY A 516 49.05 16.49 8.18
CA GLY A 516 49.34 15.05 8.10
C GLY A 516 49.12 14.25 9.39
N ASP A 517 48.88 14.89 10.53
CA ASP A 517 48.49 14.20 11.76
C ASP A 517 47.01 13.75 11.69
N SER A 518 46.70 12.77 12.52
CA SER A 518 45.31 12.27 12.65
C SER A 518 44.70 12.77 13.95
N VAL A 519 43.39 13.01 13.92
CA VAL A 519 42.56 13.25 15.10
C VAL A 519 41.43 12.28 15.16
N THR A 520 41.09 11.83 16.35
CA THR A 520 39.97 10.91 16.58
C THR A 520 38.77 11.69 17.11
N LEU A 521 37.62 11.55 16.42
CA LEU A 521 36.35 12.06 16.87
C LEU A 521 35.59 10.89 17.54
N THR A 522 35.17 11.06 18.79
CA THR A 522 34.44 10.03 19.54
C THR A 522 33.07 10.54 19.90
N GLY A 523 32.05 9.94 19.28
CA GLY A 523 30.66 10.23 19.54
C GLY A 523 30.13 9.52 20.81
N ALA A 524 29.19 10.17 21.48
CA ALA A 524 28.47 9.67 22.66
C ALA A 524 26.99 10.02 22.60
N ASN A 525 26.15 9.34 23.42
CA ASN A 525 24.72 9.61 23.60
C ASN A 525 23.86 9.39 22.32
N CYS A 526 24.20 8.44 21.46
CA CYS A 526 23.38 8.05 20.32
C CYS A 526 22.78 6.66 20.54
N ASN A 527 21.45 6.55 20.48
CA ASN A 527 20.70 5.29 20.58
C ASN A 527 20.55 4.56 19.22
N GLY A 528 21.21 5.05 18.18
CA GLY A 528 21.26 4.47 16.84
C GLY A 528 22.69 4.45 16.30
N SER A 529 22.89 4.81 15.04
CA SER A 529 24.18 4.97 14.40
C SER A 529 24.59 6.46 14.31
N TYR A 530 25.88 6.72 14.36
CA TYR A 530 26.39 8.06 14.14
C TYR A 530 26.44 8.39 12.65
N LEU A 531 26.11 9.64 12.31
CA LEU A 531 26.30 10.22 10.98
C LEU A 531 27.08 11.52 11.11
N TRP A 532 28.35 11.47 10.73
CA TRP A 532 29.25 12.64 10.77
C TRP A 532 29.01 13.56 9.58
N SER A 533 29.36 14.82 9.71
CA SER A 533 29.31 15.81 8.63
C SER A 533 30.14 15.42 7.39
N THR A 534 31.03 14.44 7.52
CA THR A 534 31.80 13.81 6.44
C THR A 534 31.06 12.68 5.74
N SER A 535 29.81 12.39 6.11
CA SER A 535 29.01 11.21 5.70
C SER A 535 29.52 9.88 6.26
N ALA A 536 30.56 9.87 7.09
CA ALA A 536 31.03 8.66 7.76
C ALA A 536 30.07 8.21 8.88
N THR A 537 30.07 6.91 9.17
CA THR A 537 29.23 6.30 10.22
C THR A 537 30.03 5.60 11.32
N ALA A 538 31.34 5.51 11.14
CA ALA A 538 32.21 4.90 12.13
C ALA A 538 32.25 5.71 13.44
N ASN A 539 32.32 5.02 14.57
CA ASN A 539 32.54 5.63 15.87
C ASN A 539 33.46 4.72 16.73
N PRO A 540 34.64 5.17 17.11
CA PRO A 540 35.25 6.48 16.79
C PRO A 540 35.58 6.64 15.29
N LEU A 541 35.62 7.91 14.83
CA LEU A 541 36.02 8.28 13.48
C LEU A 541 37.43 8.91 13.52
N VAL A 542 38.35 8.32 12.77
CA VAL A 542 39.70 8.88 12.59
C VAL A 542 39.75 9.69 11.30
N ILE A 543 40.22 10.92 11.39
CA ILE A 543 40.34 11.84 10.26
C ILE A 543 41.73 12.47 10.23
N SER A 544 42.19 12.86 9.03
CA SER A 544 43.49 13.57 8.82
C SER A 544 43.23 14.75 7.89
N PRO A 545 42.64 15.84 8.39
CA PRO A 545 42.34 17.00 7.56
C PRO A 545 43.61 17.70 7.10
N ALA A 546 43.69 18.08 5.82
CA ALA A 546 44.79 18.82 5.24
C ALA A 546 44.78 20.31 5.60
N SER A 547 43.63 20.84 5.99
CA SER A 547 43.40 22.23 6.41
C SER A 547 42.38 22.28 7.54
N THR A 548 42.34 23.41 8.26
CA THR A 548 41.35 23.66 9.32
C THR A 548 39.93 23.33 8.84
N ALA A 549 39.21 22.49 9.56
CA ALA A 549 37.89 22.02 9.21
C ALA A 549 36.99 21.89 10.44
N SER A 550 35.67 21.99 10.22
CA SER A 550 34.65 21.86 11.27
C SER A 550 33.88 20.58 11.11
N TYR A 551 33.56 19.92 12.22
CA TYR A 551 32.89 18.64 12.27
C TYR A 551 31.69 18.72 13.17
N SER A 552 30.63 18.03 12.78
CA SER A 552 29.43 17.81 13.59
C SER A 552 28.94 16.37 13.43
N VAL A 553 28.11 15.93 14.32
CA VAL A 553 27.54 14.58 14.30
C VAL A 553 26.03 14.61 14.57
N GLN A 554 25.31 13.73 13.91
CA GLN A 554 23.89 13.43 14.13
C GLN A 554 23.75 11.98 14.60
N CYS A 555 22.70 11.71 15.36
CA CYS A 555 22.27 10.36 15.68
C CYS A 555 21.20 9.93 14.68
N LYS A 556 21.39 8.79 14.02
CA LYS A 556 20.48 8.21 13.03
C LYS A 556 19.81 6.97 13.61
N THR A 557 18.49 7.02 13.79
CA THR A 557 17.67 5.82 14.02
C THR A 557 17.14 5.29 12.68
N LEU A 558 16.31 4.25 12.70
CA LEU A 558 15.77 3.62 11.49
C LEU A 558 15.03 4.63 10.59
N HIS A 559 14.33 5.59 11.19
CA HIS A 559 13.45 6.52 10.48
C HIS A 559 13.86 7.99 10.59
N CYS A 560 14.69 8.36 11.57
CA CYS A 560 14.94 9.77 11.89
C CYS A 560 16.42 10.10 12.07
N LEU A 561 16.72 11.38 11.87
CA LEU A 561 17.99 12.01 12.25
C LEU A 561 17.74 13.01 13.39
N SER A 562 18.66 13.06 14.37
CA SER A 562 18.66 14.14 15.36
C SER A 562 19.07 15.47 14.71
N ALA A 563 18.90 16.56 15.44
CA ALA A 563 19.65 17.77 15.14
C ALA A 563 21.15 17.46 15.14
N ALA A 564 21.90 18.15 14.28
CA ALA A 564 23.36 18.09 14.32
C ALA A 564 23.87 18.78 15.58
N THR A 565 24.96 18.26 16.16
CA THR A 565 25.66 18.96 17.23
C THR A 565 26.18 20.30 16.74
N ALA A 566 26.46 21.21 17.65
CA ALA A 566 27.30 22.35 17.33
C ALA A 566 28.62 21.87 16.69
N ALA A 567 29.04 22.57 15.65
CA ALA A 567 30.27 22.21 14.95
C ALA A 567 31.49 22.52 15.84
N GLN A 568 32.42 21.54 15.94
CA GLN A 568 33.69 21.73 16.58
C GLN A 568 34.78 21.83 15.51
N GLN A 569 35.64 22.82 15.64
CA GLN A 569 36.72 23.07 14.70
C GLN A 569 37.97 22.27 15.12
N VAL A 570 38.58 21.61 14.16
CA VAL A 570 39.95 21.08 14.28
C VAL A 570 40.86 21.99 13.48
N VAL A 571 41.73 22.69 14.19
CA VAL A 571 42.70 23.61 13.59
C VAL A 571 43.89 22.82 13.07
N VAL A 572 44.19 23.00 11.78
CA VAL A 572 45.41 22.45 11.19
C VAL A 572 46.42 23.58 11.07
N SER A 573 47.47 23.49 11.86
CA SER A 573 48.54 24.51 11.89
C SER A 573 49.90 23.85 12.07
N SER A 574 50.88 24.37 11.39
CA SER A 574 52.29 23.96 11.58
C SER A 574 52.89 24.43 12.91
N CYS A 575 52.17 25.32 13.63
CA CYS A 575 52.65 25.88 14.88
C CYS A 575 51.60 25.74 16.00
N PHE A 576 52.06 25.40 17.20
CA PHE A 576 51.23 25.25 18.41
C PHE A 576 51.43 26.45 19.34
N GLY A 577 50.41 26.73 20.13
CA GLY A 577 50.36 27.85 21.06
C GLY A 577 51.63 28.08 21.86
N SER A 578 51.75 29.19 22.48
CA SER A 578 52.93 29.87 22.98
C SER A 578 53.31 29.55 24.40
N PRO A 579 54.55 29.87 24.79
CA PRO A 579 55.85 29.58 24.17
C PRO A 579 56.23 28.11 24.34
N LEU A 580 56.95 27.52 23.41
CA LEU A 580 57.39 26.14 23.48
C LEU A 580 58.76 26.01 24.13
N THR A 581 58.84 25.30 25.24
CA THR A 581 60.13 24.97 25.89
C THR A 581 60.45 23.50 25.66
N LEU A 582 61.55 23.22 25.00
CA LEU A 582 61.99 21.89 24.60
C LEU A 582 63.17 21.43 25.38
N SER A 583 63.14 20.21 25.90
CA SER A 583 64.26 19.59 26.62
C SER A 583 64.40 18.12 26.31
N GLY A 584 65.45 17.45 26.77
CA GLY A 584 65.69 16.02 26.58
C GLY A 584 66.39 15.66 25.27
N THR A 585 66.52 14.36 24.99
CA THR A 585 67.32 13.83 23.87
C THR A 585 66.37 13.45 22.73
N VAL A 586 66.71 13.84 21.51
CA VAL A 586 65.97 13.47 20.28
C VAL A 586 66.82 12.51 19.47
N SER A 587 66.36 11.28 19.33
CA SER A 587 67.02 10.19 18.61
C SER A 587 66.26 9.72 17.38
N THR A 588 65.14 10.36 17.02
CA THR A 588 64.25 9.99 15.89
C THR A 588 64.71 10.63 14.58
N ALA A 589 64.47 10.01 13.47
CA ALA A 589 64.89 10.40 12.14
C ALA A 589 64.31 11.76 11.67
N GLN A 590 63.17 12.21 12.20
CA GLN A 590 62.59 13.52 11.91
C GLN A 590 61.68 13.98 13.06
N SER A 591 61.95 15.19 13.57
CA SER A 591 61.06 15.85 14.55
C SER A 591 60.86 17.30 14.12
N TYR A 592 59.60 17.73 14.17
CA TYR A 592 59.21 19.10 13.85
C TYR A 592 58.55 19.73 15.08
N TYR A 593 58.98 20.96 15.41
CA TYR A 593 58.43 21.75 16.51
C TYR A 593 58.06 23.14 16.01
N GLY A 594 56.83 23.54 16.16
CA GLY A 594 56.31 24.83 15.76
C GLY A 594 55.69 25.59 16.94
N SER A 595 55.92 26.90 17.04
CA SER A 595 55.28 27.77 18.04
C SER A 595 54.83 29.07 17.40
N LEU A 596 53.63 29.55 17.84
CA LEU A 596 53.07 30.84 17.45
C LEU A 596 53.80 32.04 18.07
N GLN A 597 54.74 31.83 18.99
CA GLN A 597 55.52 32.87 19.61
C GLN A 597 57.02 32.50 19.55
N ASN A 598 57.51 31.85 20.55
CA ASN A 598 58.91 31.50 20.64
C ASN A 598 59.13 30.02 20.96
N ILE A 599 60.32 29.54 20.64
CA ILE A 599 60.82 28.22 21.03
C ILE A 599 62.10 28.42 21.84
N GLY A 600 62.13 27.95 23.09
CA GLY A 600 63.34 27.78 23.89
C GLY A 600 63.75 26.31 23.89
N SER A 601 65.00 26.00 23.63
CA SER A 601 65.41 24.59 23.58
C SER A 601 66.74 24.35 24.25
N THR A 602 66.79 23.29 25.09
CA THR A 602 68.01 22.66 25.65
C THR A 602 68.17 21.22 25.12
N GLN A 603 67.48 20.85 24.03
CA GLN A 603 67.48 19.48 23.49
C GLN A 603 68.88 19.05 22.99
N GLN A 604 69.16 17.74 23.11
CA GLN A 604 70.31 17.09 22.53
C GLN A 604 69.89 16.23 21.36
N ILE A 605 70.41 16.48 20.16
CA ILE A 605 70.10 15.72 18.94
C ILE A 605 71.24 14.75 18.73
N THR A 606 71.01 13.47 18.94
CA THR A 606 72.06 12.42 19.03
C THR A 606 71.98 11.36 17.92
N SER A 607 71.04 11.38 17.05
CA SER A 607 70.93 10.38 15.99
C SER A 607 71.73 10.78 14.75
N PRO A 608 72.46 9.86 14.12
CA PRO A 608 73.22 10.20 12.90
C PRO A 608 72.28 10.53 11.72
N ASN A 609 71.05 10.17 11.80
CA ASN A 609 70.02 10.49 10.79
C ASN A 609 68.96 11.45 11.33
N GLY A 610 69.14 12.03 12.51
CA GLY A 610 68.15 12.94 13.12
C GLY A 610 68.02 14.22 12.31
N LYS A 611 66.78 14.59 12.02
CA LYS A 611 66.40 15.87 11.42
C LYS A 611 65.43 16.57 12.36
N ILE A 612 65.78 17.79 12.77
CA ILE A 612 64.91 18.64 13.58
C ILE A 612 64.68 19.95 12.85
N ASP A 613 63.45 20.36 12.79
CA ASP A 613 63.00 21.63 12.27
C ASP A 613 62.24 22.40 13.37
N TYR A 614 62.75 23.53 13.79
CA TYR A 614 62.11 24.49 14.66
C TYR A 614 61.55 25.62 13.84
N LYS A 615 60.25 25.90 14.04
CA LYS A 615 59.60 27.04 13.41
C LYS A 615 58.89 27.88 14.47
N ALA A 616 59.22 29.17 14.52
CA ALA A 616 58.63 30.12 15.45
C ALA A 616 58.26 31.42 14.73
N SER A 617 57.19 32.08 15.17
CA SER A 617 56.80 33.37 14.59
C SER A 617 57.54 34.55 15.19
N ASP A 618 58.13 34.43 16.37
CA ASP A 618 58.82 35.52 17.03
C ASP A 618 60.34 35.24 17.12
N HIS A 619 60.74 34.29 17.96
CA HIS A 619 62.15 33.94 18.08
C HIS A 619 62.41 32.49 18.51
N ILE A 620 63.60 31.99 18.24
CA ILE A 620 64.09 30.68 18.66
C ILE A 620 65.36 30.89 19.50
N THR A 621 65.29 30.49 20.77
CA THR A 621 66.38 30.56 21.69
C THR A 621 67.00 29.18 21.93
N LEU A 622 68.23 28.97 21.54
CA LEU A 622 69.02 27.79 21.89
C LEU A 622 69.77 28.07 23.19
N SER A 623 69.25 27.50 24.29
CA SER A 623 69.82 27.75 25.63
C SER A 623 71.04 26.86 25.95
N PRO A 624 71.84 27.16 26.96
CA PRO A 624 72.90 26.29 27.38
C PRO A 624 72.46 24.86 27.63
N GLY A 625 73.13 23.90 27.01
CA GLY A 625 72.72 22.48 26.99
C GLY A 625 72.17 22.02 25.66
N PHE A 626 71.80 22.90 24.74
CA PHE A 626 71.44 22.50 23.36
C PHE A 626 72.66 21.94 22.64
N LYS A 627 72.53 20.79 21.99
CA LYS A 627 73.58 20.13 21.23
C LYS A 627 73.03 19.46 20.00
N ALA A 628 73.63 19.66 18.84
CA ALA A 628 73.40 18.87 17.63
C ALA A 628 74.68 18.14 17.25
N GLU A 629 74.65 16.81 17.22
CA GLU A 629 75.82 15.98 16.92
C GLU A 629 76.10 15.94 15.41
N SER A 630 77.36 15.61 15.09
CA SER A 630 77.78 15.48 13.69
C SER A 630 76.89 14.41 12.96
N GLY A 631 76.43 14.74 11.75
CA GLY A 631 75.60 13.90 10.96
C GLY A 631 74.07 14.12 11.16
N THR A 632 73.70 15.04 12.08
CA THR A 632 72.29 15.46 12.24
C THR A 632 71.97 16.68 11.39
N VAL A 633 70.68 16.86 11.01
CA VAL A 633 70.20 18.09 10.34
C VAL A 633 69.40 18.89 11.34
N PHE A 634 69.83 20.10 11.68
CA PHE A 634 69.06 21.05 12.47
C PHE A 634 68.69 22.26 11.60
N LYS A 635 67.41 22.62 11.60
CA LYS A 635 66.92 23.82 10.94
C LYS A 635 66.11 24.63 11.95
N ALA A 636 66.30 25.92 11.96
CA ALA A 636 65.47 26.85 12.72
C ALA A 636 65.02 27.96 11.78
N THR A 637 63.71 28.19 11.75
CA THR A 637 63.10 29.17 10.86
C THR A 637 62.20 30.10 11.68
N ILE A 638 62.40 31.42 11.50
CA ILE A 638 61.47 32.42 12.03
C ILE A 638 60.61 32.89 10.86
N GLU A 639 59.38 32.54 10.89
CA GLU A 639 58.39 32.94 9.89
C GLU A 639 57.02 32.89 10.48
N ASP A 640 56.07 33.67 9.94
CA ASP A 640 54.66 33.62 10.37
C ASP A 640 54.10 32.22 10.23
N CYS A 641 53.52 31.74 11.30
CA CYS A 641 52.92 30.43 11.41
C CYS A 641 51.43 30.45 10.92
N ASN A 642 51.15 31.08 9.79
CA ASN A 642 49.82 31.13 9.20
C ASN A 642 49.51 29.92 8.33
#